data_d1754e0a0bd8a2223c95430dd7d73491
#
_entry.id   d1754e0a0bd8a2223c95430dd7d73491
#
_cell.length_a   1.000
_cell.length_b   1.000
_cell.length_c   1.000
_cell.angle_alpha   90.00
_cell.angle_beta   90.00
_cell.angle_gamma   90.00
#
_symmetry.space_group_name_H-M   'P 1'
#
loop_
_entity.id
_entity.type
_entity.pdbx_description
1 polymer ?
#
loop_
_entity_poly.entity_id
_entity_poly.type
_entity_poly.pdbx_seq_one_letter_code
_entity_poly.pdbx_strand_id
1 'polypeptide(L)'
;MIRRIASLLLLGVGISAATAQPVGDSTRHVRLDDILVVAEPVDMAYDVLREAGRRAKALPSFQCSTAVKSSAGSGRGIQLREALSISRFAAPNRYSESIYLADEHNSQGLSDGRSVQLQFSVGRDEGAAPPQRGQSLGTHFLESYPDGHLDLYARTVELPRLMAAAVPSPLAADAALQYRARVLQAQSRGGFVRWTISVEPRSAAGPGVRGTLVVDDSAFTLVSADLELPKEALVRHQSARVRQTYGWADGYSVVTSRRFDLVAAGGDSARTEVRHEGYHFAVEFRPKDLGMAAVEYAPEAFNAAPEVWARARTIALNPGEARHISYQDSLTLYYDSDRYKDSVDAVYNKFHWWEPLIAGVGYRSTRKGYSWFVLPVVAQMRFFGVGGYRHNLGGSFTRTFSSQKRLEFDGNLDYGIVNRDVRGDLTATYLYNPRRFAARRLELGDNYDFVNTYQPILGTFARGNYVRKTYFQGAHRIELRNGLYLRSSFDFSRREAITNLKLEDWSNQLFGELNDPVPFRTYTIALVGVDLSYTPGQRYVLKGPRKIVLGSDWPTFTFQARQGIPGLLGGMVNFTSLRLNANDFRQSRFWGTTHWNLGAGTFLAKELDSIRFIEHRFFRGSDQLLLSNPTTSLQALDSTYHTARPWVEAYAIHHFDRSLLDRIPLVRALHLVPVVGGGMLYVAEAKVFHAEVYGGLELPFRLWDQRMRVGAYRIWTDQGNPQVPGFRLKLGVDFYDSYRGRWNY
;
A
#
# COMPACT_ATOMS: atom_id res chain seq x y z
N MET A 1 7.30 -4.18 37.91
CA MET A 1 6.45 -5.04 37.09
C MET A 1 6.30 -6.41 37.76
N ILE A 2 5.98 -6.43 39.04
CA ILE A 2 5.66 -7.60 39.86
C ILE A 2 4.86 -7.06 41.03
N ARG A 3 3.52 -6.92 40.84
CA ARG A 3 2.53 -6.67 41.89
C ARG A 3 1.18 -6.39 41.25
N ARG A 4 0.51 -7.44 40.80
CA ARG A 4 -0.96 -7.52 40.59
C ARG A 4 -1.34 -8.91 40.10
N ILE A 5 -1.04 -9.91 40.94
CA ILE A 5 -1.70 -11.20 40.89
C ILE A 5 -1.89 -11.58 42.35
N ALA A 6 -3.03 -11.24 42.92
CA ALA A 6 -3.65 -11.81 44.10
C ALA A 6 -4.85 -10.94 44.48
N SER A 7 -6.02 -11.25 43.95
CA SER A 7 -7.32 -10.93 44.54
C SER A 7 -8.42 -11.44 43.62
N LEU A 8 -8.65 -12.70 43.63
CA LEU A 8 -9.84 -13.33 43.08
C LEU A 8 -10.08 -14.62 43.86
N LEU A 9 -10.78 -14.47 44.94
CA LEU A 9 -11.57 -15.52 45.58
C LEU A 9 -12.40 -14.89 46.70
N LEU A 10 -13.70 -15.25 46.75
CA LEU A 10 -14.68 -15.01 47.79
C LEU A 10 -15.51 -13.73 47.74
N LEU A 11 -16.76 -13.97 47.30
CA LEU A 11 -18.02 -13.44 47.82
C LEU A 11 -19.09 -13.96 46.85
N GLY A 12 -19.98 -14.86 47.17
CA GLY A 12 -20.82 -14.91 48.33
C GLY A 12 -22.25 -14.68 47.83
N VAL A 13 -23.01 -15.79 47.73
CA VAL A 13 -24.41 -15.85 47.34
C VAL A 13 -25.26 -15.05 48.35
N GLY A 14 -26.03 -14.10 47.82
CA GLY A 14 -27.09 -13.41 48.59
C GLY A 14 -28.37 -13.40 47.76
N ILE A 15 -29.26 -14.33 48.02
CA ILE A 15 -30.63 -14.32 47.51
C ILE A 15 -31.45 -13.40 48.37
N SER A 16 -31.95 -12.28 47.82
CA SER A 16 -33.01 -11.49 48.44
C SER A 16 -34.29 -11.63 47.62
N ALA A 17 -35.26 -12.28 48.18
CA ALA A 17 -36.62 -12.32 47.70
C ALA A 17 -37.30 -10.95 47.94
N ALA A 18 -37.68 -10.27 46.86
CA ALA A 18 -38.57 -9.11 46.93
C ALA A 18 -39.98 -9.53 46.52
N THR A 19 -40.89 -9.41 47.45
CA THR A 19 -42.31 -9.61 47.28
C THR A 19 -42.91 -8.51 46.41
N ALA A 20 -43.56 -8.89 45.32
CA ALA A 20 -44.31 -7.98 44.46
C ALA A 20 -45.72 -7.74 45.01
N GLN A 21 -46.10 -6.46 45.13
CA GLN A 21 -47.50 -6.07 45.28
C GLN A 21 -48.15 -5.90 43.90
N PRO A 22 -49.42 -6.23 43.74
CA PRO A 22 -50.10 -6.09 42.44
C PRO A 22 -50.54 -4.64 42.22
N VAL A 23 -50.11 -4.03 41.14
CA VAL A 23 -50.66 -2.77 40.63
C VAL A 23 -51.66 -3.11 39.52
N GLY A 24 -52.78 -2.48 39.60
CA GLY A 24 -53.99 -2.74 38.85
C GLY A 24 -53.89 -2.66 37.34
N ASP A 25 -54.76 -3.44 36.78
CA ASP A 25 -55.03 -3.72 35.38
C ASP A 25 -55.45 -2.48 34.58
N SER A 26 -54.67 -2.10 33.61
CA SER A 26 -55.12 -1.36 32.42
C SER A 26 -54.48 -1.98 31.19
N THR A 27 -54.93 -3.17 30.87
CA THR A 27 -54.57 -3.86 29.64
C THR A 27 -55.15 -3.13 28.42
N ARG A 28 -54.34 -2.27 27.81
CA ARG A 28 -54.49 -1.92 26.42
C ARG A 28 -53.98 -3.11 25.60
N HIS A 29 -54.91 -3.93 25.13
CA HIS A 29 -54.60 -4.97 24.16
C HIS A 29 -54.15 -4.30 22.86
N VAL A 30 -52.84 -4.18 22.71
CA VAL A 30 -52.25 -4.03 21.37
C VAL A 30 -52.17 -5.45 20.79
N ARG A 31 -53.02 -5.78 19.82
CA ARG A 31 -52.84 -6.97 19.00
C ARG A 31 -51.48 -6.81 18.31
N LEU A 32 -50.51 -7.54 18.77
CA LEU A 32 -49.26 -7.81 18.03
C LEU A 32 -49.60 -8.96 17.09
N ASP A 33 -50.07 -8.63 15.89
CA ASP A 33 -50.27 -9.62 14.84
C ASP A 33 -48.87 -10.23 14.52
N ASP A 34 -48.76 -11.51 14.90
CA ASP A 34 -47.76 -12.45 14.41
C ASP A 34 -46.26 -12.21 14.72
N ILE A 35 -45.91 -12.02 15.98
CA ILE A 35 -44.52 -12.30 16.43
C ILE A 35 -44.50 -13.74 16.95
N LEU A 36 -44.04 -14.66 16.12
CA LEU A 36 -43.69 -15.99 16.57
C LEU A 36 -42.28 -15.95 17.21
N VAL A 37 -42.21 -15.95 18.53
CA VAL A 37 -40.91 -16.16 19.24
C VAL A 37 -40.68 -17.66 19.26
N VAL A 38 -39.88 -18.14 18.33
CA VAL A 38 -39.45 -19.54 18.32
C VAL A 38 -38.20 -19.65 19.17
N ALA A 39 -38.26 -20.35 20.29
CA ALA A 39 -37.08 -20.78 21.09
C ALA A 39 -36.45 -21.96 20.32
N GLU A 40 -35.20 -21.83 19.83
CA GLU A 40 -34.81 -22.44 18.64
C GLU A 40 -33.56 -23.23 18.54
N PRO A 41 -33.49 -24.32 17.81
CA PRO A 41 -32.26 -25.05 17.53
C PRO A 41 -31.31 -24.15 16.71
N VAL A 42 -30.05 -24.18 17.12
CA VAL A 42 -28.92 -23.46 16.50
C VAL A 42 -28.82 -23.77 15.00
N ASP A 43 -29.35 -24.91 14.57
CA ASP A 43 -29.26 -25.40 13.19
C ASP A 43 -30.08 -24.56 12.20
N MET A 44 -31.25 -24.02 12.59
CA MET A 44 -32.11 -23.26 11.70
C MET A 44 -31.47 -21.96 11.19
N ALA A 45 -30.72 -21.25 12.05
CA ALA A 45 -30.01 -20.04 11.65
C ALA A 45 -28.99 -20.34 10.53
N TYR A 46 -28.28 -21.45 10.65
CA TYR A 46 -27.32 -21.86 9.60
C TYR A 46 -27.99 -22.30 8.32
N ASP A 47 -29.13 -22.98 8.42
CA ASP A 47 -29.87 -23.42 7.25
C ASP A 47 -30.37 -22.23 6.43
N VAL A 48 -30.94 -21.21 7.08
CA VAL A 48 -31.41 -19.99 6.42
C VAL A 48 -30.22 -19.24 5.76
N LEU A 49 -29.10 -19.08 6.47
CA LEU A 49 -27.93 -18.40 5.90
C LEU A 49 -27.29 -19.19 4.75
N ARG A 50 -27.22 -20.52 4.87
CA ARG A 50 -26.71 -21.41 3.83
C ARG A 50 -27.59 -21.37 2.58
N GLU A 51 -28.93 -21.40 2.75
CA GLU A 51 -29.86 -21.26 1.64
C GLU A 51 -29.78 -19.88 0.99
N ALA A 52 -29.61 -18.81 1.77
CA ALA A 52 -29.40 -17.47 1.22
C ALA A 52 -28.13 -17.42 0.36
N GLY A 53 -27.03 -18.01 0.83
CA GLY A 53 -25.79 -18.10 0.04
C GLY A 53 -25.94 -18.98 -1.20
N ARG A 54 -26.64 -20.12 -1.11
CA ARG A 54 -26.81 -21.08 -2.19
C ARG A 54 -27.76 -20.58 -3.28
N ARG A 55 -28.84 -19.90 -2.92
CA ARG A 55 -29.87 -19.39 -3.86
C ARG A 55 -29.56 -18.02 -4.42
N ALA A 56 -28.47 -17.41 -4.00
CA ALA A 56 -28.02 -16.14 -4.55
C ALA A 56 -27.88 -16.22 -6.07
N LYS A 57 -28.68 -15.42 -6.78
CA LYS A 57 -28.56 -15.31 -8.23
C LYS A 57 -27.37 -14.43 -8.56
N ALA A 58 -26.48 -14.90 -9.42
CA ALA A 58 -25.43 -14.05 -9.99
C ALA A 58 -26.11 -12.88 -10.73
N LEU A 59 -25.64 -11.67 -10.42
CA LEU A 59 -26.15 -10.49 -11.10
C LEU A 59 -25.65 -10.47 -12.55
N PRO A 60 -26.53 -10.24 -13.53
CA PRO A 60 -26.10 -9.97 -14.91
C PRO A 60 -25.42 -8.60 -14.97
N SER A 61 -24.85 -8.28 -16.13
CA SER A 61 -24.29 -6.95 -16.34
C SER A 61 -25.36 -5.89 -16.16
N PHE A 62 -25.01 -4.82 -15.42
CA PHE A 62 -25.97 -3.75 -15.12
C PHE A 62 -25.30 -2.37 -15.13
N GLN A 63 -26.13 -1.34 -15.23
CA GLN A 63 -25.79 0.05 -14.98
C GLN A 63 -26.76 0.63 -13.96
N CYS A 64 -26.25 1.48 -13.04
CA CYS A 64 -27.08 2.23 -12.09
C CYS A 64 -26.50 3.61 -11.80
N SER A 65 -27.33 4.51 -11.32
CA SER A 65 -26.91 5.79 -10.74
C SER A 65 -26.42 5.56 -9.32
N THR A 66 -25.30 6.19 -8.97
CA THR A 66 -24.71 6.09 -7.64
C THR A 66 -24.47 7.48 -7.07
N ALA A 67 -24.92 7.68 -5.85
CA ALA A 67 -24.60 8.87 -5.07
C ALA A 67 -23.75 8.48 -3.86
N VAL A 68 -22.68 9.20 -3.63
CA VAL A 68 -21.77 9.01 -2.49
C VAL A 68 -21.68 10.32 -1.71
N LYS A 69 -21.88 10.25 -0.40
CA LYS A 69 -21.60 11.34 0.54
C LYS A 69 -20.70 10.82 1.65
N SER A 70 -19.53 11.42 1.80
CA SER A 70 -18.59 11.10 2.86
C SER A 70 -18.33 12.32 3.73
N SER A 71 -18.54 12.17 5.03
CA SER A 71 -18.24 13.21 6.02
C SER A 71 -17.31 12.67 7.08
N ALA A 72 -16.29 13.44 7.46
CA ALA A 72 -15.42 13.17 8.58
C ALA A 72 -15.36 14.39 9.48
N GLY A 73 -15.47 14.17 10.79
CA GLY A 73 -15.37 15.23 11.79
C GLY A 73 -14.29 14.91 12.81
N SER A 74 -13.52 15.93 13.14
CA SER A 74 -12.59 15.92 14.26
C SER A 74 -12.78 17.18 15.09
N GLY A 75 -12.15 17.25 16.26
CA GLY A 75 -12.07 18.52 17.01
C GLY A 75 -11.41 19.67 16.24
N ARG A 76 -10.86 19.40 15.05
CA ARG A 76 -10.16 20.35 14.17
C ARG A 76 -11.00 20.81 12.97
N GLY A 77 -12.18 20.25 12.73
CA GLY A 77 -13.04 20.64 11.62
C GLY A 77 -13.78 19.51 10.93
N ILE A 78 -14.49 19.84 9.87
CA ILE A 78 -15.28 18.91 9.07
C ILE A 78 -14.63 18.76 7.68
N GLN A 79 -14.62 17.56 7.17
CA GLN A 79 -14.37 17.27 5.75
C GLN A 79 -15.64 16.67 5.17
N LEU A 80 -16.06 17.17 4.02
CA LEU A 80 -17.21 16.67 3.31
C LEU A 80 -16.85 16.43 1.86
N ARG A 81 -17.26 15.29 1.32
CA ARG A 81 -17.11 14.96 -0.09
C ARG A 81 -18.41 14.36 -0.59
N GLU A 82 -18.80 14.80 -1.76
CA GLU A 82 -19.98 14.32 -2.46
C GLU A 82 -19.60 13.95 -3.90
N ALA A 83 -20.23 12.90 -4.42
CA ALA A 83 -20.06 12.49 -5.80
C ALA A 83 -21.35 11.87 -6.34
N LEU A 84 -21.68 12.19 -7.59
CA LEU A 84 -22.73 11.53 -8.36
C LEU A 84 -22.09 10.89 -9.59
N SER A 85 -22.45 9.63 -9.82
CA SER A 85 -21.80 8.82 -10.83
C SER A 85 -22.75 7.86 -11.52
N ILE A 86 -22.30 7.32 -12.64
CA ILE A 86 -22.90 6.16 -13.29
C ILE A 86 -21.96 4.99 -13.03
N SER A 87 -22.44 4.02 -12.27
CA SER A 87 -21.73 2.78 -11.99
C SER A 87 -22.14 1.71 -12.99
N ARG A 88 -21.18 1.02 -13.55
CA ARG A 88 -21.35 -0.07 -14.50
C ARG A 88 -20.71 -1.34 -13.95
N PHE A 89 -21.44 -2.42 -14.03
CA PHE A 89 -20.96 -3.75 -13.69
C PHE A 89 -21.07 -4.66 -14.90
N ALA A 90 -19.97 -5.25 -15.32
CA ALA A 90 -19.96 -6.32 -16.30
C ALA A 90 -19.59 -7.63 -15.61
N ALA A 91 -20.54 -8.55 -15.66
CA ALA A 91 -20.34 -9.88 -15.08
C ALA A 91 -19.09 -10.56 -15.68
N PRO A 92 -18.33 -11.35 -14.88
CA PRO A 92 -18.65 -11.71 -13.48
C PRO A 92 -18.10 -10.74 -12.42
N ASN A 93 -17.16 -9.82 -12.73
CA ASN A 93 -16.45 -9.06 -11.68
C ASN A 93 -15.82 -7.74 -12.13
N ARG A 94 -16.21 -7.19 -13.26
CA ARG A 94 -15.65 -5.92 -13.76
C ARG A 94 -16.55 -4.76 -13.40
N TYR A 95 -15.97 -3.75 -12.75
CA TYR A 95 -16.64 -2.50 -12.39
C TYR A 95 -15.96 -1.31 -13.10
N SER A 96 -16.77 -0.35 -13.52
CA SER A 96 -16.34 0.96 -14.02
C SER A 96 -17.32 2.01 -13.52
N GLU A 97 -16.81 3.17 -13.14
CA GLU A 97 -17.58 4.28 -12.62
C GLU A 97 -17.19 5.57 -13.32
N SER A 98 -18.19 6.33 -13.78
CA SER A 98 -18.02 7.64 -14.38
C SER A 98 -18.66 8.69 -13.48
N ILE A 99 -17.83 9.46 -12.77
CA ILE A 99 -18.26 10.53 -11.88
C ILE A 99 -18.46 11.78 -12.72
N TYR A 100 -19.71 12.26 -12.82
CA TYR A 100 -20.08 13.43 -13.59
C TYR A 100 -20.27 14.68 -12.73
N LEU A 101 -20.45 14.50 -11.41
CA LEU A 101 -20.57 15.61 -10.46
C LEU A 101 -19.82 15.24 -9.19
N ALA A 102 -18.93 16.10 -8.74
CA ALA A 102 -18.14 15.91 -7.51
C ALA A 102 -17.92 17.23 -6.79
N ASP A 103 -17.89 17.18 -5.46
CA ASP A 103 -17.61 18.31 -4.61
C ASP A 103 -16.80 17.91 -3.38
N GLU A 104 -15.88 18.78 -2.95
CA GLU A 104 -14.98 18.53 -1.82
C GLU A 104 -14.84 19.80 -0.98
N HIS A 105 -15.39 19.75 0.23
CA HIS A 105 -15.27 20.82 1.23
C HIS A 105 -14.40 20.34 2.39
N ASN A 106 -13.16 20.79 2.43
CA ASN A 106 -12.21 20.42 3.47
C ASN A 106 -11.89 21.61 4.36
N SER A 107 -12.04 21.46 5.67
CA SER A 107 -11.54 22.48 6.62
C SER A 107 -10.03 22.60 6.49
N GLN A 108 -9.52 23.82 6.40
CA GLN A 108 -8.08 24.05 6.44
C GLN A 108 -7.53 23.61 7.80
N GLY A 109 -6.42 22.87 7.77
CA GLY A 109 -5.77 22.33 8.97
C GLY A 109 -6.00 20.84 9.19
N LEU A 110 -6.98 20.20 8.54
CA LEU A 110 -6.96 18.77 8.31
C LEU A 110 -6.00 18.52 7.13
N SER A 111 -4.71 18.63 7.39
CA SER A 111 -3.70 18.29 6.40
C SER A 111 -3.96 16.85 5.98
N ASP A 112 -4.07 16.63 4.69
CA ASP A 112 -3.70 15.33 4.11
C ASP A 112 -2.40 14.97 4.80
N GLY A 113 -2.45 13.96 5.69
CA GLY A 113 -1.34 13.67 6.57
C GLY A 113 -0.06 13.63 5.76
N ARG A 114 0.69 14.72 5.78
CA ARG A 114 2.10 14.70 5.43
C ARG A 114 2.78 13.93 6.53
N SER A 115 2.63 12.61 6.51
CA SER A 115 3.62 11.75 7.13
C SER A 115 4.91 12.07 6.41
N VAL A 116 5.86 12.63 7.14
CA VAL A 116 7.26 12.67 6.73
C VAL A 116 7.63 11.20 6.56
N GLN A 117 7.51 10.66 5.35
CA GLN A 117 8.10 9.39 5.00
C GLN A 117 9.60 9.66 4.96
N LEU A 118 10.29 9.26 6.02
CA LEU A 118 11.71 8.96 5.95
C LEU A 118 11.84 7.76 4.99
N GLN A 119 11.88 8.04 3.69
CA GLN A 119 12.30 7.06 2.71
C GLN A 119 13.81 6.90 2.86
N PHE A 120 14.22 5.90 3.63
CA PHE A 120 15.56 5.35 3.50
C PHE A 120 15.60 4.54 2.19
N SER A 121 15.77 5.21 1.06
CA SER A 121 16.09 4.53 -0.19
C SER A 121 17.59 4.21 -0.19
N VAL A 122 17.95 3.06 0.36
CA VAL A 122 19.25 2.47 0.13
C VAL A 122 19.20 1.74 -1.19
N GLY A 123 19.75 2.35 -2.25
CA GLY A 123 19.93 1.72 -3.55
C GLY A 123 19.10 2.30 -4.69
N ARG A 124 19.79 2.74 -5.72
CA ARG A 124 19.23 3.25 -6.97
C ARG A 124 19.02 2.15 -8.00
N ASP A 125 18.30 1.11 -7.71
CA ASP A 125 17.78 0.22 -8.75
C ASP A 125 16.39 0.70 -9.17
N GLU A 126 16.32 1.92 -9.68
CA GLU A 126 15.12 2.47 -10.29
C GLU A 126 14.97 1.88 -11.71
N GLY A 127 14.56 0.61 -11.79
CA GLY A 127 14.01 0.06 -13.03
C GLY A 127 12.77 0.85 -13.46
N ALA A 128 12.21 0.57 -14.63
CA ALA A 128 10.91 1.11 -15.06
C ALA A 128 9.78 0.52 -14.21
N ALA A 129 9.94 0.51 -12.89
CA ALA A 129 8.91 0.02 -11.99
C ALA A 129 7.61 0.78 -12.27
N PRO A 130 6.47 0.10 -12.39
CA PRO A 130 5.19 0.76 -12.51
C PRO A 130 5.04 1.69 -11.32
N PRO A 131 4.42 2.88 -11.49
CA PRO A 131 4.13 3.74 -10.38
C PRO A 131 3.35 2.92 -9.36
N GLN A 132 3.86 2.90 -8.15
CA GLN A 132 3.30 2.10 -7.10
C GLN A 132 1.86 2.56 -6.85
N ARG A 133 1.00 1.61 -6.43
CA ARG A 133 -0.41 1.81 -6.12
C ARG A 133 -0.60 3.17 -5.48
N GLY A 134 -1.43 4.01 -6.10
CA GLY A 134 -1.50 5.43 -5.82
C GLY A 134 -1.69 5.73 -4.34
N GLN A 135 -1.06 6.80 -3.90
CA GLN A 135 -1.25 7.33 -2.56
C GLN A 135 -2.75 7.52 -2.31
N SER A 136 -3.27 6.98 -1.22
CA SER A 136 -4.65 7.17 -0.84
C SER A 136 -4.86 8.66 -0.61
N LEU A 137 -5.66 9.28 -1.45
CA LEU A 137 -6.17 10.61 -1.20
C LEU A 137 -7.14 10.51 -0.03
N GLY A 138 -6.74 10.97 1.15
CA GLY A 138 -7.59 11.00 2.34
C GLY A 138 -7.98 9.61 2.89
N THR A 139 -7.56 9.32 4.07
CA THR A 139 -7.65 7.99 4.67
C THR A 139 -9.01 7.60 5.21
N HIS A 140 -9.97 8.53 5.21
CA HIS A 140 -11.25 8.36 5.89
C HIS A 140 -12.44 8.20 4.94
N PHE A 141 -12.24 8.26 3.63
CA PHE A 141 -13.33 8.28 2.66
C PHE A 141 -13.28 7.12 1.70
N LEU A 142 -14.44 6.54 1.47
CA LEU A 142 -14.70 5.66 0.34
C LEU A 142 -15.25 6.57 -0.78
N GLU A 143 -14.48 6.77 -1.81
CA GLU A 143 -14.78 7.78 -2.83
C GLU A 143 -15.50 7.22 -4.04
N SER A 144 -15.56 5.89 -4.16
CA SER A 144 -16.06 5.24 -5.36
C SER A 144 -16.76 3.92 -5.06
N TYR A 145 -17.57 3.47 -6.01
CA TYR A 145 -18.23 2.16 -5.95
C TYR A 145 -17.22 1.01 -5.70
N PRO A 146 -16.10 0.89 -6.44
CA PRO A 146 -15.15 -0.18 -6.19
C PRO A 146 -14.53 -0.17 -4.79
N ASP A 147 -14.36 1.01 -4.19
CA ASP A 147 -13.78 1.13 -2.85
C ASP A 147 -14.73 0.67 -1.75
N GLY A 148 -16.03 0.88 -1.95
CA GLY A 148 -17.09 0.55 -0.99
C GLY A 148 -17.89 -0.69 -1.36
N HIS A 149 -17.51 -1.44 -2.39
CA HIS A 149 -18.25 -2.62 -2.80
C HIS A 149 -18.07 -3.78 -1.82
N LEU A 150 -19.11 -4.05 -1.04
CA LEU A 150 -19.20 -5.15 -0.10
C LEU A 150 -20.14 -6.22 -0.64
N ASP A 151 -19.61 -7.34 -1.09
CA ASP A 151 -20.38 -8.50 -1.53
C ASP A 151 -20.41 -9.55 -0.43
N LEU A 152 -21.56 -9.70 0.23
CA LEU A 152 -21.77 -10.70 1.27
C LEU A 152 -22.06 -12.09 0.70
N TYR A 153 -22.45 -12.20 -0.56
CA TYR A 153 -22.65 -13.49 -1.22
C TYR A 153 -21.34 -14.12 -1.71
N ALA A 154 -20.27 -13.34 -1.80
CA ALA A 154 -18.93 -13.88 -2.03
C ALA A 154 -18.48 -14.74 -0.83
N ARG A 155 -17.59 -15.70 -1.08
CA ARG A 155 -17.04 -16.57 -0.04
C ARG A 155 -16.32 -15.79 1.06
N THR A 156 -15.71 -14.65 0.70
CA THR A 156 -15.01 -13.75 1.60
C THR A 156 -15.45 -12.31 1.39
N VAL A 157 -15.48 -11.56 2.49
CA VAL A 157 -15.75 -10.13 2.52
C VAL A 157 -14.41 -9.39 2.48
N GLU A 158 -14.29 -8.44 1.56
CA GLU A 158 -13.08 -7.69 1.32
C GLU A 158 -13.41 -6.22 1.04
N LEU A 159 -12.72 -5.32 1.71
CA LEU A 159 -12.76 -3.88 1.47
C LEU A 159 -11.32 -3.37 1.41
N PRO A 160 -10.70 -3.33 0.22
CA PRO A 160 -9.24 -3.15 0.06
C PRO A 160 -8.64 -1.91 0.70
N ARG A 161 -9.42 -0.84 0.89
CA ARG A 161 -8.94 0.39 1.55
C ARG A 161 -9.10 0.37 3.06
N LEU A 162 -10.09 -0.37 3.58
CA LEU A 162 -10.37 -0.45 5.01
C LEU A 162 -9.71 -1.64 5.66
N MET A 163 -9.57 -2.74 4.92
CA MET A 163 -9.11 -4.03 5.46
C MET A 163 -7.77 -4.43 4.84
N ALA A 164 -6.89 -4.95 5.69
CA ALA A 164 -5.60 -5.51 5.28
C ALA A 164 -5.71 -6.96 4.79
N ALA A 165 -6.79 -7.66 5.17
CA ALA A 165 -7.05 -9.04 4.80
C ALA A 165 -8.55 -9.26 4.61
N ALA A 166 -8.91 -10.16 3.69
CA ALA A 166 -10.27 -10.61 3.52
C ALA A 166 -10.72 -11.45 4.72
N VAL A 167 -12.01 -11.42 5.05
CA VAL A 167 -12.59 -12.22 6.13
C VAL A 167 -13.68 -13.15 5.57
N PRO A 168 -13.93 -14.31 6.18
CA PRO A 168 -15.00 -15.20 5.73
C PRO A 168 -16.36 -14.49 5.69
N SER A 169 -17.18 -14.79 4.70
CA SER A 169 -18.58 -14.33 4.68
C SER A 169 -19.44 -15.20 5.58
N PRO A 170 -20.39 -14.61 6.32
CA PRO A 170 -21.37 -15.40 7.07
C PRO A 170 -22.37 -16.17 6.18
N LEU A 171 -22.40 -15.90 4.89
CA LEU A 171 -23.20 -16.65 3.89
C LEU A 171 -22.38 -17.73 3.15
N ALA A 172 -21.08 -17.86 3.45
CA ALA A 172 -20.25 -18.89 2.82
C ALA A 172 -20.72 -20.30 3.22
N ALA A 173 -20.50 -21.27 2.36
CA ALA A 173 -20.92 -22.66 2.60
C ALA A 173 -20.28 -23.28 3.87
N ASP A 174 -19.09 -22.81 4.26
CA ASP A 174 -18.35 -23.20 5.46
C ASP A 174 -18.53 -22.21 6.64
N ALA A 175 -19.50 -21.31 6.56
CA ALA A 175 -19.76 -20.30 7.61
C ALA A 175 -19.99 -20.90 8.99
N ALA A 176 -20.63 -22.08 9.09
CA ALA A 176 -20.87 -22.78 10.34
C ALA A 176 -19.58 -23.16 11.09
N LEU A 177 -18.46 -23.29 10.40
CA LEU A 177 -17.14 -23.53 11.02
C LEU A 177 -16.51 -22.25 11.58
N GLN A 178 -16.90 -21.10 11.03
CA GLN A 178 -16.29 -19.80 11.32
C GLN A 178 -17.14 -18.96 12.30
N TYR A 179 -18.46 -19.08 12.22
CA TYR A 179 -19.42 -18.27 12.94
C TYR A 179 -20.31 -19.08 13.89
N ARG A 180 -20.81 -18.40 14.92
CA ARG A 180 -21.98 -18.78 15.69
C ARG A 180 -23.15 -17.98 15.16
N ALA A 181 -24.18 -18.62 14.69
CA ALA A 181 -25.40 -17.98 14.22
C ALA A 181 -26.56 -18.29 15.17
N ARG A 182 -27.42 -17.29 15.45
CA ARG A 182 -28.60 -17.43 16.28
C ARG A 182 -29.75 -16.64 15.68
N VAL A 183 -30.94 -17.23 15.65
CA VAL A 183 -32.17 -16.49 15.31
C VAL A 183 -32.48 -15.55 16.47
N LEU A 184 -32.57 -14.25 16.20
CA LEU A 184 -33.03 -13.24 17.16
C LEU A 184 -34.53 -13.04 17.05
N GLN A 185 -35.07 -13.09 15.82
CA GLN A 185 -36.46 -12.84 15.54
C GLN A 185 -36.88 -13.53 14.25
N ALA A 186 -38.13 -14.06 14.24
CA ALA A 186 -38.81 -14.55 13.07
C ALA A 186 -40.15 -13.85 12.98
N GLN A 187 -40.43 -13.19 11.85
CA GLN A 187 -41.68 -12.47 11.59
C GLN A 187 -42.40 -13.09 10.40
N SER A 188 -43.59 -13.59 10.61
CA SER A 188 -44.47 -14.02 9.50
C SER A 188 -45.01 -12.80 8.75
N ARG A 189 -44.90 -12.79 7.43
CA ARG A 189 -45.35 -11.70 6.55
C ARG A 189 -45.99 -12.28 5.30
N GLY A 190 -47.33 -12.34 5.27
CA GLY A 190 -48.04 -12.61 4.03
C GLY A 190 -47.60 -13.85 3.22
N GLY A 191 -47.25 -14.96 3.92
CA GLY A 191 -46.85 -16.22 3.29
C GLY A 191 -45.37 -16.51 3.25
N PHE A 192 -44.53 -15.67 3.84
CA PHE A 192 -43.09 -15.92 4.06
C PHE A 192 -42.68 -15.46 5.46
N VAL A 193 -41.50 -15.90 5.90
CA VAL A 193 -40.90 -15.50 7.20
C VAL A 193 -39.69 -14.64 6.95
N ARG A 194 -39.65 -13.52 7.70
CA ARG A 194 -38.47 -12.67 7.77
C ARG A 194 -37.65 -13.03 8.99
N TRP A 195 -36.44 -13.50 8.76
CA TRP A 195 -35.49 -13.96 9.77
C TRP A 195 -34.48 -12.87 10.09
N THR A 196 -34.38 -12.50 11.38
CA THR A 196 -33.28 -11.68 11.88
C THR A 196 -32.30 -12.59 12.60
N ILE A 197 -31.09 -12.70 12.08
CA ILE A 197 -30.07 -13.65 12.54
C ILE A 197 -28.85 -12.88 13.00
N SER A 198 -28.41 -13.14 14.26
CA SER A 198 -27.11 -12.66 14.73
C SER A 198 -26.01 -13.59 14.27
N VAL A 199 -24.88 -13.02 13.89
CA VAL A 199 -23.66 -13.74 13.53
C VAL A 199 -22.49 -13.21 14.36
N GLU A 200 -21.73 -14.13 14.95
CA GLU A 200 -20.53 -13.82 15.74
C GLU A 200 -19.42 -14.81 15.36
N PRO A 201 -18.16 -14.36 15.25
CA PRO A 201 -17.03 -15.29 15.07
C PRO A 201 -16.97 -16.29 16.20
N ARG A 202 -16.71 -17.57 15.89
CA ARG A 202 -16.52 -18.63 16.92
C ARG A 202 -15.30 -18.36 17.78
N SER A 203 -14.31 -17.67 17.25
CA SER A 203 -13.15 -17.17 17.98
C SER A 203 -13.26 -15.66 18.18
N ALA A 204 -13.15 -15.20 19.42
CA ALA A 204 -13.16 -13.77 19.73
C ALA A 204 -12.00 -13.01 19.06
N ALA A 205 -10.91 -13.70 18.75
CA ALA A 205 -9.75 -13.19 18.04
C ALA A 205 -9.71 -13.59 16.56
N GLY A 206 -10.72 -14.34 16.08
CA GLY A 206 -10.80 -14.79 14.68
C GLY A 206 -11.17 -13.65 13.73
N PRO A 207 -10.68 -13.72 12.48
CA PRO A 207 -11.05 -12.74 11.45
C PRO A 207 -12.48 -13.03 10.99
N GLY A 208 -13.47 -12.39 11.59
CA GLY A 208 -14.87 -12.54 11.21
C GLY A 208 -15.66 -11.28 11.50
N VAL A 209 -16.72 -11.05 10.74
CA VAL A 209 -17.65 -9.95 10.98
C VAL A 209 -18.59 -10.30 12.15
N ARG A 210 -19.09 -9.31 12.84
CA ARG A 210 -20.08 -9.46 13.92
C ARG A 210 -21.28 -8.59 13.63
N GLY A 211 -22.49 -9.08 13.89
CA GLY A 211 -23.69 -8.25 13.75
C GLY A 211 -24.94 -9.04 13.39
N THR A 212 -25.82 -8.43 12.60
CA THR A 212 -27.12 -9.01 12.24
C THR A 212 -27.34 -9.03 10.74
N LEU A 213 -27.97 -10.09 10.27
CA LEU A 213 -28.45 -10.29 8.91
C LEU A 213 -29.96 -10.48 8.94
N VAL A 214 -30.65 -9.83 8.02
CA VAL A 214 -32.11 -10.01 7.85
C VAL A 214 -32.32 -10.70 6.49
N VAL A 215 -33.00 -11.84 6.50
CA VAL A 215 -33.25 -12.69 5.33
C VAL A 215 -34.75 -12.92 5.21
N ASP A 216 -35.30 -12.76 4.01
CA ASP A 216 -36.64 -13.19 3.67
C ASP A 216 -36.59 -14.59 3.03
N ASP A 217 -37.33 -15.55 3.57
CA ASP A 217 -37.27 -16.94 3.12
C ASP A 217 -38.09 -17.21 1.85
N SER A 218 -38.88 -16.25 1.37
CA SER A 218 -39.59 -16.35 0.10
C SER A 218 -38.67 -16.69 -1.08
N ALA A 219 -37.55 -15.99 -1.15
CA ALA A 219 -36.50 -16.22 -2.13
C ALA A 219 -35.10 -16.46 -1.48
N PHE A 220 -35.03 -16.53 -0.18
CA PHE A 220 -33.80 -16.60 0.61
C PHE A 220 -32.83 -15.47 0.26
N THR A 221 -33.34 -14.23 0.24
CA THR A 221 -32.54 -13.04 -0.09
C THR A 221 -32.29 -12.15 1.13
N LEU A 222 -31.14 -11.52 1.16
CA LEU A 222 -30.87 -10.48 2.15
C LEU A 222 -31.81 -9.29 1.97
N VAL A 223 -32.35 -8.79 3.08
CA VAL A 223 -33.09 -7.53 3.19
C VAL A 223 -32.17 -6.44 3.73
N SER A 224 -31.40 -6.79 4.75
CA SER A 224 -30.40 -5.88 5.31
C SER A 224 -29.28 -6.65 6.02
N ALA A 225 -28.14 -5.98 6.16
CA ALA A 225 -27.02 -6.41 6.97
C ALA A 225 -26.51 -5.24 7.80
N ASP A 226 -26.23 -5.48 9.07
CA ASP A 226 -25.61 -4.51 9.96
C ASP A 226 -24.43 -5.20 10.65
N LEU A 227 -23.22 -4.92 10.17
CA LEU A 227 -22.02 -5.69 10.49
C LEU A 227 -20.91 -4.78 10.98
N GLU A 228 -20.23 -5.21 12.03
CA GLU A 228 -18.97 -4.67 12.49
C GLU A 228 -17.80 -5.49 11.93
N LEU A 229 -16.84 -4.80 11.33
CA LEU A 229 -15.63 -5.42 10.80
C LEU A 229 -14.63 -5.69 11.93
N PRO A 230 -13.88 -6.81 11.88
CA PRO A 230 -12.92 -7.13 12.93
C PRO A 230 -11.78 -6.12 12.97
N LYS A 231 -11.50 -5.61 14.16
CA LYS A 231 -10.47 -4.59 14.41
C LYS A 231 -9.09 -5.02 13.87
N GLU A 232 -8.78 -6.29 13.96
CA GLU A 232 -7.52 -6.89 13.52
C GLU A 232 -7.36 -6.85 12.00
N ALA A 233 -8.46 -6.85 11.26
CA ALA A 233 -8.43 -6.71 9.81
C ALA A 233 -8.36 -5.26 9.34
N LEU A 234 -8.70 -4.28 10.20
CA LEU A 234 -8.69 -2.87 9.82
C LEU A 234 -7.26 -2.32 9.70
N VAL A 235 -7.00 -1.51 8.66
CA VAL A 235 -5.68 -0.91 8.41
C VAL A 235 -5.40 0.24 9.37
N ARG A 236 -6.32 1.21 9.47
CA ARG A 236 -6.12 2.49 10.19
C ARG A 236 -7.21 2.84 11.17
N HIS A 237 -8.33 2.11 11.17
CA HIS A 237 -9.48 2.41 11.99
C HIS A 237 -9.49 1.55 13.24
N GLN A 238 -10.02 2.09 14.32
CA GLN A 238 -10.28 1.35 15.54
C GLN A 238 -11.54 0.52 15.44
N SER A 239 -12.56 1.06 14.75
CA SER A 239 -13.79 0.36 14.45
C SER A 239 -14.32 0.76 13.08
N ALA A 240 -15.03 -0.15 12.44
CA ALA A 240 -15.76 0.08 11.21
C ALA A 240 -17.05 -0.74 11.23
N ARG A 241 -18.17 -0.06 11.06
CA ARG A 241 -19.51 -0.66 10.98
C ARG A 241 -20.09 -0.39 9.61
N VAL A 242 -20.65 -1.43 8.99
CA VAL A 242 -21.25 -1.36 7.67
C VAL A 242 -22.70 -1.76 7.77
N ARG A 243 -23.60 -0.87 7.34
CA ARG A 243 -25.03 -1.17 7.15
C ARG A 243 -25.32 -1.19 5.67
N GLN A 244 -25.97 -2.25 5.20
CA GLN A 244 -26.32 -2.43 3.81
C GLN A 244 -27.77 -2.84 3.70
N THR A 245 -28.52 -2.21 2.80
CA THR A 245 -29.91 -2.57 2.51
C THR A 245 -30.05 -3.05 1.08
N TYR A 246 -30.98 -3.97 0.89
CA TYR A 246 -31.25 -4.57 -0.40
C TYR A 246 -32.69 -4.26 -0.83
N GLY A 247 -32.91 -4.21 -2.11
CA GLY A 247 -34.21 -4.05 -2.75
C GLY A 247 -34.31 -4.93 -3.98
N TRP A 248 -35.47 -4.94 -4.59
CA TRP A 248 -35.73 -5.69 -5.80
C TRP A 248 -35.72 -4.76 -7.02
N ALA A 249 -35.04 -5.17 -8.08
CA ALA A 249 -35.06 -4.54 -9.37
C ALA A 249 -35.05 -5.63 -10.45
N ASP A 250 -36.03 -5.66 -11.33
CA ASP A 250 -36.18 -6.63 -12.43
C ASP A 250 -35.98 -8.10 -12.03
N GLY A 251 -36.47 -8.50 -10.85
CA GLY A 251 -36.36 -9.86 -10.33
C GLY A 251 -34.98 -10.24 -9.74
N TYR A 252 -34.12 -9.27 -9.53
CA TYR A 252 -32.82 -9.42 -8.85
C TYR A 252 -32.81 -8.67 -7.52
N SER A 253 -32.20 -9.27 -6.50
CA SER A 253 -31.89 -8.61 -5.24
C SER A 253 -30.62 -7.77 -5.39
N VAL A 254 -30.75 -6.46 -5.23
CA VAL A 254 -29.67 -5.51 -5.43
C VAL A 254 -29.45 -4.64 -4.19
N VAL A 255 -28.25 -4.13 -4.02
CA VAL A 255 -27.94 -3.18 -2.96
C VAL A 255 -28.53 -1.82 -3.30
N THR A 256 -29.40 -1.28 -2.46
CA THR A 256 -29.99 0.05 -2.63
C THR A 256 -29.26 1.11 -1.83
N SER A 257 -28.76 0.76 -0.65
CA SER A 257 -27.93 1.69 0.12
C SER A 257 -26.85 1.00 0.95
N ARG A 258 -25.78 1.73 1.23
CA ARG A 258 -24.73 1.38 2.17
C ARG A 258 -24.38 2.56 3.03
N ARG A 259 -24.04 2.27 4.28
CA ARG A 259 -23.49 3.25 5.20
C ARG A 259 -22.30 2.65 5.93
N PHE A 260 -21.20 3.36 5.92
CA PHE A 260 -20.00 3.05 6.67
C PHE A 260 -19.85 4.05 7.79
N ASP A 261 -19.81 3.59 9.03
CA ASP A 261 -19.47 4.38 10.21
C ASP A 261 -18.07 3.94 10.65
N LEU A 262 -17.09 4.85 10.61
CA LEU A 262 -15.66 4.59 10.82
C LEU A 262 -15.16 5.43 12.00
N VAL A 263 -14.28 4.84 12.83
CA VAL A 263 -13.57 5.56 13.89
C VAL A 263 -12.07 5.33 13.70
N ALA A 264 -11.32 6.41 13.53
CA ALA A 264 -9.87 6.37 13.39
C ALA A 264 -9.17 6.13 14.74
N ALA A 265 -7.88 5.77 14.70
CA ALA A 265 -7.07 5.54 15.90
C ALA A 265 -6.95 6.79 16.79
N GLY A 266 -7.03 7.99 16.22
CA GLY A 266 -7.06 9.28 16.92
C GLY A 266 -8.43 9.68 17.51
N GLY A 267 -9.47 8.85 17.37
CA GLY A 267 -10.82 9.12 17.82
C GLY A 267 -11.69 9.92 16.82
N ASP A 268 -11.13 10.35 15.70
CA ASP A 268 -11.89 11.03 14.66
C ASP A 268 -12.89 10.06 14.02
N SER A 269 -14.10 10.54 13.75
CA SER A 269 -15.17 9.75 13.16
C SER A 269 -15.41 10.14 11.71
N ALA A 270 -15.70 9.14 10.88
CA ALA A 270 -16.08 9.37 9.50
C ALA A 270 -17.31 8.53 9.15
N ARG A 271 -18.15 9.08 8.27
CA ARG A 271 -19.33 8.41 7.73
C ARG A 271 -19.34 8.52 6.23
N THR A 272 -19.55 7.39 5.57
CA THR A 272 -19.82 7.36 4.12
C THR A 272 -21.19 6.76 3.88
N GLU A 273 -22.04 7.46 3.16
CA GLU A 273 -23.34 6.99 2.70
C GLU A 273 -23.31 6.84 1.18
N VAL A 274 -23.78 5.70 0.71
CA VAL A 274 -23.87 5.37 -0.72
C VAL A 274 -25.29 4.96 -1.03
N ARG A 275 -25.86 5.49 -2.11
CA ARG A 275 -27.16 5.10 -2.65
C ARG A 275 -27.03 4.68 -4.10
N HIS A 276 -27.77 3.63 -4.46
CA HIS A 276 -27.82 3.13 -5.82
C HIS A 276 -29.28 3.13 -6.27
N GLU A 277 -29.55 3.71 -7.42
CA GLU A 277 -30.89 3.87 -7.99
C GLU A 277 -30.88 3.61 -9.50
N GLY A 278 -32.04 3.27 -10.07
CA GLY A 278 -32.18 3.12 -11.51
C GLY A 278 -31.33 1.98 -12.09
N TYR A 279 -31.49 0.78 -11.56
CA TYR A 279 -30.82 -0.41 -12.09
C TYR A 279 -31.39 -0.78 -13.46
N HIS A 280 -30.49 -0.92 -14.45
CA HIS A 280 -30.80 -1.44 -15.78
C HIS A 280 -29.93 -2.65 -16.01
N PHE A 281 -30.59 -3.81 -16.21
CA PHE A 281 -29.90 -5.09 -16.38
C PHE A 281 -29.73 -5.49 -17.83
N ALA A 282 -28.96 -6.55 -18.08
CA ALA A 282 -28.67 -7.11 -19.39
C ALA A 282 -28.07 -6.11 -20.38
N VAL A 283 -27.30 -5.13 -19.84
CA VAL A 283 -26.63 -4.13 -20.65
C VAL A 283 -25.40 -4.75 -21.32
N GLU A 284 -25.35 -4.66 -22.65
CA GLU A 284 -24.15 -5.00 -23.40
C GLU A 284 -23.19 -3.81 -23.42
N PHE A 285 -22.06 -3.95 -22.74
CA PHE A 285 -21.04 -2.93 -22.72
C PHE A 285 -20.03 -3.11 -23.85
N ARG A 286 -19.79 -2.06 -24.62
CA ARG A 286 -18.67 -2.04 -25.56
C ARG A 286 -17.35 -1.99 -24.77
N PRO A 287 -16.24 -2.52 -25.31
CA PRO A 287 -14.94 -2.49 -24.64
C PRO A 287 -14.50 -1.10 -24.15
N LYS A 288 -14.93 -0.04 -24.84
CA LYS A 288 -14.65 1.37 -24.47
C LYS A 288 -15.48 1.84 -23.26
N ASP A 289 -16.66 1.28 -23.03
CA ASP A 289 -17.56 1.69 -21.95
C ASP A 289 -17.10 1.12 -20.59
N LEU A 290 -16.32 0.04 -20.65
CA LEU A 290 -15.69 -0.63 -19.51
C LEU A 290 -14.16 -0.49 -19.55
N GLY A 291 -13.63 0.64 -20.00
CA GLY A 291 -12.20 0.86 -20.09
C GLY A 291 -11.40 0.37 -18.86
N MET A 292 -10.09 0.46 -18.90
CA MET A 292 -9.23 0.09 -17.78
C MET A 292 -9.33 1.07 -16.60
N ALA A 293 -9.99 2.23 -16.79
CA ALA A 293 -10.34 3.14 -15.71
C ALA A 293 -11.42 2.51 -14.83
N ALA A 294 -11.08 2.23 -13.57
CA ALA A 294 -12.05 1.79 -12.58
C ALA A 294 -12.99 2.94 -12.19
N VAL A 295 -12.43 4.16 -12.12
CA VAL A 295 -13.16 5.40 -11.85
C VAL A 295 -12.61 6.49 -12.74
N GLU A 296 -13.47 7.26 -13.37
CA GLU A 296 -13.11 8.43 -14.19
C GLU A 296 -13.99 9.62 -13.81
N TYR A 297 -13.34 10.72 -13.43
CA TYR A 297 -14.02 12.00 -13.21
C TYR A 297 -14.15 12.74 -14.52
N ALA A 298 -15.35 13.22 -14.84
CA ALA A 298 -15.54 14.14 -15.96
C ALA A 298 -14.68 15.40 -15.76
N PRO A 299 -14.19 16.03 -16.82
CA PRO A 299 -13.36 17.25 -16.71
C PRO A 299 -14.04 18.35 -15.90
N GLU A 300 -15.35 18.49 -16.01
CA GLU A 300 -16.15 19.52 -15.35
C GLU A 300 -16.77 19.05 -14.03
N ALA A 301 -16.47 17.84 -13.55
CA ALA A 301 -17.13 17.25 -12.39
C ALA A 301 -17.08 18.14 -11.13
N PHE A 302 -16.02 18.93 -10.97
CA PHE A 302 -15.81 19.82 -9.82
C PHE A 302 -16.24 21.28 -10.08
N ASN A 303 -16.79 21.60 -11.25
CA ASN A 303 -17.10 22.98 -11.64
C ASN A 303 -18.60 23.30 -11.60
N ALA A 304 -19.40 22.47 -10.96
CA ALA A 304 -20.84 22.63 -10.94
C ALA A 304 -21.27 23.75 -9.98
N ALA A 305 -22.21 24.56 -10.44
CA ALA A 305 -22.80 25.60 -9.62
C ALA A 305 -23.64 25.02 -8.46
N PRO A 306 -23.77 25.74 -7.32
CA PRO A 306 -24.55 25.28 -6.15
C PRO A 306 -25.99 24.88 -6.47
N GLU A 307 -26.62 25.54 -7.45
CA GLU A 307 -28.01 25.27 -7.89
C GLU A 307 -28.12 23.88 -8.56
N VAL A 308 -27.06 23.44 -9.25
CA VAL A 308 -27.00 22.10 -9.84
C VAL A 308 -26.97 21.06 -8.74
N TRP A 309 -26.15 21.28 -7.71
CA TRP A 309 -26.08 20.43 -6.53
C TRP A 309 -27.42 20.38 -5.76
N ALA A 310 -28.08 21.51 -5.57
CA ALA A 310 -29.35 21.59 -4.88
C ALA A 310 -30.44 20.72 -5.55
N ARG A 311 -30.40 20.56 -6.87
CA ARG A 311 -31.34 19.74 -7.63
C ARG A 311 -30.91 18.28 -7.74
N ALA A 312 -29.61 18.02 -7.82
CA ALA A 312 -29.07 16.68 -8.11
C ALA A 312 -28.81 15.86 -6.84
N ARG A 313 -28.71 16.49 -5.66
CA ARG A 313 -28.36 15.83 -4.41
C ARG A 313 -29.44 14.86 -3.94
N THR A 314 -29.13 13.58 -3.93
CA THR A 314 -30.03 12.49 -3.50
C THR A 314 -29.85 12.12 -2.02
N ILE A 315 -28.67 12.37 -1.43
CA ILE A 315 -28.37 12.16 -0.01
C ILE A 315 -28.44 13.52 0.70
N ALA A 316 -29.43 13.69 1.58
CA ALA A 316 -29.62 14.95 2.29
C ALA A 316 -28.42 15.30 3.17
N LEU A 317 -28.11 16.60 3.22
CA LEU A 317 -27.14 17.16 4.14
C LEU A 317 -27.78 17.29 5.54
N ASN A 318 -27.00 17.04 6.57
CA ASN A 318 -27.42 17.46 7.91
C ASN A 318 -27.18 18.98 8.08
N PRO A 319 -27.82 19.64 9.08
CA PRO A 319 -27.68 21.08 9.27
C PRO A 319 -26.23 21.55 9.52
N GLY A 320 -25.39 20.69 10.08
CA GLY A 320 -23.97 20.98 10.28
C GLY A 320 -23.17 20.95 8.99
N GLU A 321 -23.44 19.96 8.13
CA GLU A 321 -22.82 19.83 6.79
C GLU A 321 -23.24 21.00 5.90
N ALA A 322 -24.52 21.37 5.88
CA ALA A 322 -25.01 22.51 5.10
C ALA A 322 -24.36 23.83 5.53
N ARG A 323 -24.25 24.08 6.82
CA ARG A 323 -23.54 25.25 7.35
C ARG A 323 -22.06 25.23 6.99
N HIS A 324 -21.44 24.05 7.03
CA HIS A 324 -20.04 23.89 6.66
C HIS A 324 -19.81 24.24 5.18
N ILE A 325 -20.65 23.75 4.26
CA ILE A 325 -20.57 24.11 2.82
C ILE A 325 -20.67 25.62 2.67
N SER A 326 -21.74 26.26 3.17
CA SER A 326 -21.94 27.71 3.05
C SER A 326 -20.77 28.50 3.63
N TYR A 327 -20.19 28.03 4.74
CA TYR A 327 -19.01 28.64 5.32
C TYR A 327 -17.77 28.48 4.42
N GLN A 328 -17.53 27.27 3.89
CA GLN A 328 -16.39 27.00 3.02
C GLN A 328 -16.51 27.78 1.68
N ASP A 329 -17.70 27.85 1.08
CA ASP A 329 -17.94 28.63 -0.13
C ASP A 329 -17.61 30.11 0.10
N SER A 330 -18.01 30.65 1.25
CA SER A 330 -17.69 32.06 1.60
C SER A 330 -16.18 32.27 1.81
N LEU A 331 -15.45 31.24 2.25
CA LEU A 331 -14.01 31.27 2.47
C LEU A 331 -13.19 30.95 1.21
N THR A 332 -13.74 30.23 0.25
CA THR A 332 -12.99 29.79 -0.95
C THR A 332 -12.42 31.00 -1.71
N LEU A 333 -13.23 32.05 -1.91
CA LEU A 333 -12.76 33.30 -2.52
C LEU A 333 -11.63 33.95 -1.70
N TYR A 334 -11.73 33.92 -0.38
CA TYR A 334 -10.68 34.45 0.49
C TYR A 334 -9.39 33.61 0.42
N TYR A 335 -9.51 32.27 0.50
CA TYR A 335 -8.36 31.37 0.45
C TYR A 335 -7.66 31.34 -0.91
N ASP A 336 -8.40 31.54 -1.97
CA ASP A 336 -7.84 31.67 -3.31
C ASP A 336 -7.26 33.06 -3.61
N SER A 337 -7.54 34.03 -2.75
CA SER A 337 -7.01 35.39 -2.93
C SER A 337 -5.47 35.40 -2.78
N ASP A 338 -4.83 36.26 -3.57
CA ASP A 338 -3.38 36.48 -3.49
C ASP A 338 -2.97 36.98 -2.11
N ARG A 339 -3.80 37.80 -1.45
CA ARG A 339 -3.55 38.30 -0.11
C ARG A 339 -3.46 37.19 0.92
N TYR A 340 -4.35 36.19 0.85
CA TYR A 340 -4.31 35.05 1.77
C TYR A 340 -3.09 34.17 1.50
N LYS A 341 -2.83 33.84 0.22
CA LYS A 341 -1.65 33.04 -0.18
C LYS A 341 -0.36 33.72 0.29
N ASP A 342 -0.23 35.01 0.11
CA ASP A 342 0.94 35.78 0.57
C ASP A 342 1.02 35.82 2.11
N SER A 343 -0.11 35.86 2.85
CA SER A 343 -0.12 35.84 4.31
C SER A 343 0.33 34.50 4.89
N VAL A 344 -0.13 33.39 4.31
CA VAL A 344 0.29 32.04 4.72
C VAL A 344 1.76 31.80 4.38
N ASP A 345 2.20 32.29 3.23
CA ASP A 345 3.61 32.23 2.85
C ASP A 345 4.48 33.09 3.76
N ALA A 346 4.01 34.26 4.20
CA ALA A 346 4.73 35.10 5.15
C ALA A 346 4.95 34.42 6.50
N VAL A 347 3.95 33.65 6.99
CA VAL A 347 4.10 32.84 8.21
C VAL A 347 5.11 31.73 8.02
N TYR A 348 5.04 30.99 6.89
CA TYR A 348 5.98 29.92 6.58
C TYR A 348 7.40 30.41 6.36
N ASN A 349 7.56 31.56 5.73
CA ASN A 349 8.84 32.18 5.37
C ASN A 349 9.48 32.96 6.53
N LYS A 350 8.81 33.00 7.70
CA LYS A 350 9.35 33.69 8.87
C LYS A 350 10.56 32.92 9.39
N PHE A 351 11.72 33.54 9.33
CA PHE A 351 12.98 32.95 9.78
C PHE A 351 13.09 32.94 11.31
N HIS A 352 13.48 31.80 11.86
CA HIS A 352 13.86 31.65 13.27
C HIS A 352 15.32 31.19 13.37
N TRP A 353 16.09 31.77 14.25
CA TRP A 353 17.53 31.53 14.33
C TRP A 353 17.95 30.10 14.62
N TRP A 354 17.08 29.28 15.21
CA TRP A 354 17.32 27.86 15.49
C TRP A 354 16.98 26.91 14.31
N GLU A 355 16.17 27.38 13.36
CA GLU A 355 15.76 26.55 12.21
C GLU A 355 16.93 26.03 11.38
N PRO A 356 17.97 26.82 11.07
CA PRO A 356 19.13 26.31 10.35
C PRO A 356 19.81 25.14 11.04
N LEU A 357 19.72 25.06 12.37
CA LEU A 357 20.36 24.00 13.14
C LEU A 357 19.58 22.68 13.08
N ILE A 358 18.24 22.72 13.26
CA ILE A 358 17.42 21.51 13.54
C ILE A 358 16.33 21.27 12.48
N ALA A 359 15.66 22.32 11.99
CA ALA A 359 14.51 22.19 11.09
C ALA A 359 14.85 22.43 9.60
N GLY A 360 15.97 23.11 9.30
CA GLY A 360 16.31 23.58 7.97
C GLY A 360 15.67 24.92 7.64
N VAL A 361 16.13 25.52 6.54
CA VAL A 361 15.62 26.81 6.06
C VAL A 361 14.88 26.61 4.75
N GLY A 362 13.65 27.09 4.69
CA GLY A 362 12.84 27.01 3.50
C GLY A 362 12.18 28.33 3.16
N TYR A 363 11.84 28.47 1.91
CA TYR A 363 11.03 29.57 1.39
C TYR A 363 9.98 29.04 0.42
N ARG A 364 8.78 29.57 0.50
CA ARG A 364 7.68 29.19 -0.37
C ARG A 364 6.97 30.42 -0.93
N SER A 365 6.61 30.36 -2.20
CA SER A 365 5.66 31.30 -2.81
C SER A 365 4.55 30.51 -3.50
N THR A 366 3.43 30.36 -2.80
CA THR A 366 2.24 29.62 -3.28
C THR A 366 1.68 30.25 -4.55
N ARG A 367 1.63 31.58 -4.62
CA ARG A 367 1.16 32.33 -5.79
C ARG A 367 2.01 32.07 -7.04
N LYS A 368 3.32 32.01 -6.89
CA LYS A 368 4.27 31.75 -7.99
C LYS A 368 4.54 30.26 -8.20
N GLY A 369 4.04 29.39 -7.31
CA GLY A 369 4.14 27.94 -7.38
C GLY A 369 5.55 27.39 -7.21
N TYR A 370 6.42 28.06 -6.43
CA TYR A 370 7.76 27.54 -6.16
C TYR A 370 8.10 27.51 -4.67
N SER A 371 9.01 26.63 -4.33
CA SER A 371 9.63 26.54 -3.00
C SER A 371 11.07 26.09 -3.10
N TRP A 372 11.89 26.49 -2.14
CA TRP A 372 13.21 25.91 -1.95
C TRP A 372 13.43 25.58 -0.47
N PHE A 373 14.32 24.64 -0.23
CA PHE A 373 14.64 24.18 1.10
C PHE A 373 16.11 23.79 1.20
N VAL A 374 16.77 24.17 2.31
CA VAL A 374 18.13 23.78 2.66
C VAL A 374 18.06 22.92 3.91
N LEU A 375 18.76 21.81 3.90
CA LEU A 375 18.79 20.86 5.01
C LEU A 375 19.32 21.51 6.29
N PRO A 376 18.82 21.15 7.48
CA PRO A 376 19.37 21.61 8.74
C PRO A 376 20.78 21.06 8.97
N VAL A 377 21.59 21.80 9.72
CA VAL A 377 23.00 21.44 10.02
C VAL A 377 23.09 20.01 10.59
N VAL A 378 22.18 19.60 11.47
CA VAL A 378 22.16 18.23 12.03
C VAL A 378 22.01 17.17 10.94
N ALA A 379 21.18 17.40 9.91
CA ALA A 379 21.02 16.50 8.79
C ALA A 379 22.16 16.54 7.76
N GLN A 380 22.97 17.62 7.80
CA GLN A 380 24.16 17.78 6.98
C GLN A 380 25.37 16.99 7.52
N MET A 381 25.33 16.56 8.77
CA MET A 381 26.41 15.84 9.42
C MET A 381 26.43 14.37 9.04
N ARG A 382 27.40 13.94 8.26
CA ARG A 382 27.61 12.54 7.87
C ARG A 382 28.79 11.96 8.64
N PHE A 383 28.54 11.38 9.81
CA PHE A 383 29.59 10.84 10.68
C PHE A 383 30.28 9.61 10.08
N PHE A 384 29.58 8.81 9.31
CA PHE A 384 30.05 7.55 8.74
C PHE A 384 30.27 7.62 7.22
N GLY A 385 30.70 8.76 6.72
CA GLY A 385 31.06 8.95 5.31
C GLY A 385 32.32 8.20 4.90
N VAL A 386 32.60 8.11 3.61
CA VAL A 386 33.89 7.59 3.10
C VAL A 386 34.99 8.53 3.52
N GLY A 387 36.00 8.01 4.28
CA GLY A 387 37.07 8.82 4.88
C GLY A 387 36.62 9.54 6.15
N GLY A 388 35.62 9.09 6.87
CA GLY A 388 35.17 9.61 8.14
C GLY A 388 34.09 10.69 8.05
N TYR A 389 34.16 11.68 8.96
CA TYR A 389 33.19 12.76 8.98
C TYR A 389 33.22 13.60 7.70
N ARG A 390 32.04 13.76 7.12
CA ARG A 390 31.80 14.63 5.97
C ARG A 390 30.63 15.57 6.27
N HIS A 391 30.79 16.83 5.86
CA HIS A 391 29.73 17.83 5.99
C HIS A 391 29.05 18.02 4.65
N ASN A 392 27.75 17.70 4.58
CA ASN A 392 26.96 17.69 3.34
C ASN A 392 25.95 18.85 3.30
N LEU A 393 26.26 19.89 2.58
CA LEU A 393 25.29 20.95 2.29
C LEU A 393 24.31 20.47 1.22
N GLY A 394 23.09 20.18 1.63
CA GLY A 394 22.03 19.72 0.72
C GLY A 394 20.89 20.71 0.62
N GLY A 395 20.29 20.81 -0.56
CA GLY A 395 19.14 21.67 -0.78
C GLY A 395 18.29 21.22 -1.98
N SER A 396 17.06 21.69 -2.02
CA SER A 396 16.11 21.41 -3.09
C SER A 396 15.37 22.67 -3.52
N PHE A 397 15.00 22.69 -4.80
CA PHE A 397 14.12 23.70 -5.38
C PHE A 397 13.01 22.98 -6.14
N THR A 398 11.77 23.36 -5.90
CA THR A 398 10.61 22.80 -6.59
C THR A 398 9.76 23.92 -7.18
N ARG A 399 9.35 23.77 -8.43
CA ARG A 399 8.35 24.61 -9.07
C ARG A 399 7.22 23.77 -9.64
N THR A 400 5.99 24.05 -9.20
CA THR A 400 4.77 23.43 -9.69
C THR A 400 4.01 24.44 -10.54
N PHE A 401 3.68 24.05 -11.78
CA PHE A 401 2.93 24.87 -12.71
C PHE A 401 1.42 24.61 -12.57
N SER A 402 0.58 25.54 -13.02
CA SER A 402 -0.89 25.39 -13.03
C SER A 402 -1.36 24.11 -13.75
N SER A 403 -0.63 23.67 -14.76
CA SER A 403 -0.84 22.40 -15.48
C SER A 403 -0.44 21.14 -14.70
N GLN A 404 -0.12 21.22 -13.41
CA GLN A 404 0.40 20.14 -12.56
C GLN A 404 1.75 19.57 -13.03
N LYS A 405 2.40 20.18 -14.00
CA LYS A 405 3.80 19.90 -14.33
C LYS A 405 4.69 20.34 -13.17
N ARG A 406 5.80 19.64 -12.96
CA ARG A 406 6.69 19.94 -11.83
C ARG A 406 8.16 19.89 -12.26
N LEU A 407 8.90 20.89 -11.86
CA LEU A 407 10.34 21.00 -12.04
C LEU A 407 10.99 20.97 -10.65
N GLU A 408 11.93 20.06 -10.46
CA GLU A 408 12.69 19.88 -9.22
C GLU A 408 14.17 19.93 -9.51
N PHE A 409 14.90 20.62 -8.66
CA PHE A 409 16.36 20.59 -8.58
C PHE A 409 16.74 20.15 -7.17
N ASP A 410 17.58 19.12 -7.08
CA ASP A 410 18.16 18.65 -5.82
C ASP A 410 19.67 18.72 -5.97
N GLY A 411 20.35 19.31 -4.99
CA GLY A 411 21.78 19.46 -5.01
C GLY A 411 22.42 19.15 -3.67
N ASN A 412 23.58 18.55 -3.70
CA ASN A 412 24.41 18.25 -2.55
C ASN A 412 25.85 18.68 -2.81
N LEU A 413 26.47 19.31 -1.81
CA LEU A 413 27.88 19.61 -1.77
C LEU A 413 28.46 19.05 -0.47
N ASP A 414 29.40 18.14 -0.58
CA ASP A 414 29.90 17.31 0.52
C ASP A 414 31.42 17.57 0.68
N TYR A 415 31.85 18.02 1.87
CA TYR A 415 33.24 18.22 2.22
C TYR A 415 33.72 17.19 3.23
N GLY A 416 34.73 16.40 2.86
CA GLY A 416 35.37 15.41 3.72
C GLY A 416 36.54 16.02 4.48
N ILE A 417 36.48 16.06 5.81
CA ILE A 417 37.52 16.72 6.65
C ILE A 417 38.84 15.96 6.59
N VAL A 418 38.81 14.64 6.68
CA VAL A 418 40.04 13.81 6.74
C VAL A 418 40.75 13.80 5.40
N ASN A 419 40.05 13.67 4.30
CA ASN A 419 40.61 13.61 2.95
C ASN A 419 40.77 15.00 2.29
N ARG A 420 40.19 16.05 2.89
CA ARG A 420 40.16 17.43 2.37
C ARG A 420 39.66 17.49 0.91
N ASP A 421 38.64 16.71 0.62
CA ASP A 421 38.07 16.59 -0.71
C ASP A 421 36.64 17.13 -0.74
N VAL A 422 36.26 17.69 -1.90
CA VAL A 422 34.89 18.15 -2.18
C VAL A 422 34.24 17.17 -3.12
N ARG A 423 33.00 16.78 -2.81
CA ARG A 423 32.15 15.95 -3.64
C ARG A 423 30.80 16.62 -3.78
N GLY A 424 30.01 16.20 -4.76
CA GLY A 424 28.65 16.71 -4.88
C GLY A 424 27.95 16.24 -6.12
N ASP A 425 26.65 16.47 -6.12
CA ASP A 425 25.79 16.16 -7.23
C ASP A 425 24.66 17.18 -7.39
N LEU A 426 24.19 17.31 -8.61
CA LEU A 426 23.02 18.09 -8.97
C LEU A 426 22.09 17.23 -9.82
N THR A 427 20.85 17.13 -9.40
CA THR A 427 19.77 16.43 -10.10
C THR A 427 18.72 17.42 -10.54
N ALA A 428 18.29 17.37 -11.80
CA ALA A 428 17.16 18.10 -12.33
C ALA A 428 16.09 17.12 -12.80
N THR A 429 14.88 17.22 -12.29
CA THR A 429 13.73 16.37 -12.67
C THR A 429 12.59 17.22 -13.20
N TYR A 430 12.11 16.94 -14.41
CA TYR A 430 10.97 17.62 -15.02
C TYR A 430 9.84 16.64 -15.33
N LEU A 431 8.77 16.66 -14.51
CA LEU A 431 7.51 15.96 -14.75
C LEU A 431 6.67 16.79 -15.72
N TYR A 432 6.67 16.44 -17.00
CA TYR A 432 6.01 17.21 -18.03
C TYR A 432 4.62 16.70 -18.41
N ASN A 433 4.29 15.43 -18.11
CA ASN A 433 2.95 14.88 -18.30
C ASN A 433 2.58 13.95 -17.13
N PRO A 434 1.91 14.47 -16.10
CA PRO A 434 1.50 13.70 -14.92
C PRO A 434 0.58 12.52 -15.23
N ARG A 435 -0.30 12.66 -16.24
CA ARG A 435 -1.25 11.61 -16.65
C ARG A 435 -0.56 10.36 -17.22
N ARG A 436 0.59 10.55 -17.87
CA ARG A 436 1.42 9.47 -18.44
C ARG A 436 2.67 9.18 -17.61
N PHE A 437 2.78 9.74 -16.40
CA PHE A 437 3.99 9.66 -15.57
C PHE A 437 5.26 10.04 -16.32
N ALA A 438 5.13 10.94 -17.31
CA ALA A 438 6.23 11.28 -18.20
C ALA A 438 7.14 12.31 -17.56
N ALA A 439 8.38 11.91 -17.31
CA ALA A 439 9.40 12.73 -16.65
C ALA A 439 10.76 12.56 -17.33
N ARG A 440 11.55 13.63 -17.28
CA ARG A 440 12.97 13.64 -17.65
C ARG A 440 13.78 13.93 -16.40
N ARG A 441 14.88 13.19 -16.23
CA ARG A 441 15.86 13.42 -15.16
C ARG A 441 17.23 13.55 -15.76
N LEU A 442 17.96 14.55 -15.34
CA LEU A 442 19.37 14.74 -15.62
C LEU A 442 20.11 14.83 -14.28
N GLU A 443 21.27 14.24 -14.23
CA GLU A 443 22.09 14.20 -13.02
C GLU A 443 23.56 14.32 -13.40
N LEU A 444 24.28 15.17 -12.71
CA LEU A 444 25.72 15.32 -12.84
C LEU A 444 26.36 15.34 -11.46
N GLY A 445 27.52 14.77 -11.33
CA GLY A 445 28.17 14.72 -10.04
C GLY A 445 29.55 14.08 -10.05
N ASP A 446 30.24 14.25 -8.92
CA ASP A 446 31.43 13.53 -8.53
C ASP A 446 31.24 13.07 -7.09
N ASN A 447 30.96 11.78 -6.92
CA ASN A 447 30.56 11.24 -5.63
C ASN A 447 31.10 9.83 -5.40
N TYR A 448 30.94 9.31 -4.19
CA TYR A 448 31.16 7.91 -3.90
C TYR A 448 29.87 7.15 -4.17
N ASP A 449 29.97 6.07 -4.97
CA ASP A 449 28.88 5.20 -5.31
C ASP A 449 29.17 3.78 -4.82
N PHE A 450 28.12 2.98 -4.62
CA PHE A 450 28.28 1.59 -4.21
C PHE A 450 28.68 0.72 -5.43
N VAL A 451 29.63 -0.17 -5.24
CA VAL A 451 29.89 -1.27 -6.16
C VAL A 451 28.67 -2.18 -6.21
N ASN A 452 28.17 -2.51 -5.03
CA ASN A 452 27.06 -3.39 -4.85
C ASN A 452 26.01 -2.76 -3.93
N THR A 453 24.87 -2.42 -4.50
CA THR A 453 23.72 -1.82 -3.80
C THR A 453 22.94 -2.82 -2.93
N TYR A 454 23.29 -4.11 -2.99
CA TYR A 454 22.56 -5.20 -2.33
C TYR A 454 23.28 -5.77 -1.11
N GLN A 455 24.25 -5.06 -0.55
CA GLN A 455 24.90 -5.55 0.66
C GLN A 455 23.98 -5.51 1.89
N PRO A 456 24.22 -6.40 2.88
CA PRO A 456 23.62 -6.31 4.20
C PRO A 456 23.84 -4.94 4.85
N ILE A 457 22.97 -4.55 5.78
CA ILE A 457 23.00 -3.22 6.41
C ILE A 457 24.40 -2.90 6.95
N LEU A 458 25.04 -3.83 7.66
CA LEU A 458 26.41 -3.64 8.16
C LEU A 458 27.43 -3.49 7.04
N GLY A 459 27.29 -4.23 5.94
CA GLY A 459 28.16 -4.13 4.77
C GLY A 459 28.10 -2.78 4.05
N THR A 460 27.05 -1.98 4.26
CA THR A 460 26.98 -0.61 3.71
C THR A 460 27.99 0.35 4.35
N PHE A 461 28.49 0.01 5.53
CA PHE A 461 29.53 0.78 6.19
C PHE A 461 30.95 0.34 5.82
N ALA A 462 31.09 -0.84 5.19
CA ALA A 462 32.40 -1.32 4.72
C ALA A 462 32.89 -0.54 3.50
N ARG A 463 34.15 -0.09 3.50
CA ARG A 463 34.71 0.78 2.45
C ARG A 463 35.04 0.02 1.16
N GLY A 464 35.25 -1.27 1.23
CA GLY A 464 35.44 -2.13 0.06
C GLY A 464 34.29 -2.08 -0.95
N ASN A 465 33.11 -1.67 -0.51
CA ASN A 465 31.92 -1.56 -1.34
C ASN A 465 31.78 -0.23 -2.11
N TYR A 466 32.75 0.70 -2.00
CA TYR A 466 32.64 2.01 -2.62
C TYR A 466 33.61 2.20 -3.78
N VAL A 467 33.16 2.98 -4.76
CA VAL A 467 33.99 3.53 -5.85
C VAL A 467 33.73 5.02 -5.98
N ARG A 468 34.72 5.76 -6.45
CA ARG A 468 34.49 7.14 -6.88
C ARG A 468 33.91 7.13 -8.28
N LYS A 469 32.88 7.91 -8.48
CA LYS A 469 32.17 8.05 -9.76
C LYS A 469 31.99 9.53 -10.09
N THR A 470 32.62 9.96 -11.20
CA THR A 470 32.33 11.26 -11.81
C THR A 470 31.40 10.97 -13.00
N TYR A 471 30.22 11.62 -13.07
CA TYR A 471 29.19 11.19 -13.98
C TYR A 471 28.33 12.30 -14.53
N PHE A 472 27.79 12.05 -15.71
CA PHE A 472 26.66 12.71 -16.33
C PHE A 472 25.67 11.64 -16.78
N GLN A 473 24.49 11.65 -16.16
CA GLN A 473 23.47 10.63 -16.37
C GLN A 473 22.15 11.27 -16.75
N GLY A 474 21.34 10.56 -17.49
CA GLY A 474 19.98 11.00 -17.76
C GLY A 474 19.03 9.85 -17.96
N ALA A 475 17.77 10.10 -17.67
CA ALA A 475 16.69 9.16 -17.87
C ALA A 475 15.44 9.87 -18.35
N HIS A 476 14.69 9.20 -19.21
CA HIS A 476 13.35 9.58 -19.62
C HIS A 476 12.41 8.43 -19.34
N ARG A 477 11.32 8.70 -18.61
CA ARG A 477 10.27 7.72 -18.30
C ARG A 477 8.95 8.20 -18.87
N ILE A 478 8.16 7.27 -19.42
CA ILE A 478 6.80 7.54 -19.91
C ILE A 478 5.96 6.26 -19.91
N GLU A 479 4.68 6.38 -19.61
CA GLU A 479 3.69 5.35 -19.90
C GLU A 479 3.27 5.46 -21.37
N LEU A 480 3.70 4.48 -22.19
CA LEU A 480 3.38 4.43 -23.63
C LEU A 480 1.91 4.08 -23.84
N ARG A 481 1.45 3.08 -23.14
CA ARG A 481 0.08 2.58 -23.09
C ARG A 481 -0.24 2.17 -21.66
N ASN A 482 -1.52 2.10 -21.30
CA ASN A 482 -1.89 1.70 -19.93
C ASN A 482 -1.17 0.43 -19.47
N GLY A 483 -0.43 0.55 -18.38
CA GLY A 483 0.38 -0.51 -17.81
C GLY A 483 1.71 -0.81 -18.56
N LEU A 484 1.98 -0.17 -19.69
CA LEU A 484 3.26 -0.30 -20.42
C LEU A 484 4.11 0.95 -20.22
N TYR A 485 5.18 0.81 -19.46
CA TYR A 485 6.12 1.87 -19.13
C TYR A 485 7.44 1.67 -19.87
N LEU A 486 7.95 2.75 -20.40
CA LEU A 486 9.29 2.82 -20.99
C LEU A 486 10.15 3.74 -20.15
N ARG A 487 11.35 3.29 -19.81
CA ARG A 487 12.44 4.13 -19.34
C ARG A 487 13.62 3.98 -20.29
N SER A 488 14.10 5.07 -20.85
CA SER A 488 15.39 5.13 -21.56
C SER A 488 16.39 5.89 -20.69
N SER A 489 17.64 5.50 -20.71
CA SER A 489 18.69 6.07 -19.88
C SER A 489 20.01 6.13 -20.61
N PHE A 490 20.88 7.03 -20.17
CA PHE A 490 22.29 7.04 -20.52
C PHE A 490 23.12 7.29 -19.25
N ASP A 491 24.32 6.72 -19.21
CA ASP A 491 25.31 6.90 -18.13
C ASP A 491 26.67 7.12 -18.78
N PHE A 492 27.17 8.35 -18.69
CA PHE A 492 28.55 8.67 -18.99
C PHE A 492 29.26 8.86 -17.67
N SER A 493 30.14 7.93 -17.31
CA SER A 493 30.82 8.01 -16.04
C SER A 493 32.25 7.52 -16.10
N ARG A 494 33.08 8.16 -15.29
CA ARG A 494 34.45 7.73 -14.98
C ARG A 494 34.43 7.10 -13.59
N ARG A 495 34.99 5.91 -13.48
CA ARG A 495 35.06 5.15 -12.23
C ARG A 495 36.49 4.95 -11.79
N GLU A 496 36.75 5.23 -10.52
CA GLU A 496 38.08 5.17 -9.92
C GLU A 496 38.00 4.39 -8.60
N ALA A 497 39.04 3.58 -8.35
CA ALA A 497 39.20 2.93 -7.06
C ALA A 497 39.50 3.95 -5.95
N ILE A 498 39.06 3.66 -4.73
CA ILE A 498 39.26 4.53 -3.58
C ILE A 498 40.48 4.13 -2.75
N THR A 499 41.44 3.41 -3.34
CA THR A 499 42.64 2.88 -2.67
C THR A 499 43.54 3.94 -2.04
N ASN A 500 43.47 5.20 -2.53
CA ASN A 500 44.30 6.30 -2.07
C ASN A 500 43.65 7.16 -0.96
N LEU A 501 42.45 6.76 -0.49
CA LEU A 501 41.77 7.50 0.56
C LEU A 501 42.24 7.02 1.94
N LYS A 502 42.35 7.98 2.87
CA LYS A 502 42.51 7.65 4.28
C LYS A 502 41.23 7.10 4.80
N LEU A 503 41.28 5.90 5.36
CA LEU A 503 40.17 5.23 6.03
C LEU A 503 40.40 5.36 7.55
N GLU A 504 39.30 5.37 8.31
CA GLU A 504 39.38 5.48 9.76
C GLU A 504 39.76 4.14 10.40
N ASP A 505 40.57 4.17 11.43
CA ASP A 505 41.07 2.98 12.13
C ASP A 505 39.94 2.13 12.72
N TRP A 506 38.89 2.76 13.26
CA TRP A 506 37.72 2.02 13.79
C TRP A 506 37.02 1.18 12.73
N SER A 507 36.91 1.69 11.52
CA SER A 507 36.31 0.99 10.39
C SER A 507 37.14 -0.24 10.02
N ASN A 508 38.47 -0.12 10.03
CA ASN A 508 39.38 -1.24 9.78
C ASN A 508 39.29 -2.31 10.89
N GLN A 509 39.18 -1.87 12.15
CA GLN A 509 39.00 -2.80 13.28
C GLN A 509 37.68 -3.56 13.24
N LEU A 510 36.59 -2.92 12.79
CA LEU A 510 35.25 -3.51 12.79
C LEU A 510 35.03 -4.44 11.59
N PHE A 511 35.50 -4.05 10.40
CA PHE A 511 35.18 -4.76 9.16
C PHE A 511 36.34 -5.59 8.58
N GLY A 512 37.56 -5.41 9.09
CA GLY A 512 38.74 -6.13 8.62
C GLY A 512 38.92 -6.03 7.09
N GLU A 513 39.11 -7.16 6.43
CA GLU A 513 39.30 -7.27 4.96
C GLU A 513 38.11 -6.72 4.15
N LEU A 514 36.90 -6.72 4.69
CA LEU A 514 35.73 -6.13 4.03
C LEU A 514 35.86 -4.60 3.86
N ASN A 515 36.78 -3.99 4.59
CA ASN A 515 37.06 -2.55 4.48
C ASN A 515 38.11 -2.23 3.42
N ASP A 516 38.80 -3.22 2.89
CA ASP A 516 39.83 -2.99 1.87
C ASP A 516 39.17 -2.62 0.53
N PRO A 517 39.50 -1.44 -0.03
CA PRO A 517 38.95 -1.03 -1.31
C PRO A 517 39.44 -1.97 -2.41
N VAL A 518 38.51 -2.41 -3.25
CA VAL A 518 38.87 -3.26 -4.39
C VAL A 518 39.71 -2.48 -5.39
N PRO A 519 40.96 -2.88 -5.66
CA PRO A 519 41.83 -2.17 -6.61
C PRO A 519 41.41 -2.50 -8.06
N PHE A 520 41.22 -1.48 -8.86
CA PHE A 520 41.03 -1.61 -10.30
C PHE A 520 41.58 -0.39 -11.03
N ARG A 521 41.89 -0.55 -12.32
CA ARG A 521 42.30 0.57 -13.16
C ARG A 521 41.13 1.47 -13.46
N THR A 522 41.32 2.78 -13.35
CA THR A 522 40.34 3.79 -13.75
C THR A 522 39.85 3.54 -15.19
N TYR A 523 38.55 3.64 -15.39
CA TYR A 523 37.94 3.47 -16.71
C TYR A 523 36.72 4.38 -16.87
N THR A 524 36.38 4.63 -18.12
CA THR A 524 35.22 5.42 -18.52
C THR A 524 34.15 4.52 -19.12
N ILE A 525 32.91 4.81 -18.81
CA ILE A 525 31.72 4.13 -19.35
C ILE A 525 30.94 5.11 -20.21
N ALA A 526 30.46 4.62 -21.33
CA ALA A 526 29.35 5.18 -22.07
C ALA A 526 28.28 4.08 -22.20
N LEU A 527 27.23 4.16 -21.43
CA LEU A 527 26.18 3.13 -21.35
C LEU A 527 24.84 3.74 -21.74
N VAL A 528 24.09 3.07 -22.59
CA VAL A 528 22.68 3.37 -22.87
C VAL A 528 21.82 2.22 -22.37
N GLY A 529 20.62 2.54 -21.89
CA GLY A 529 19.70 1.56 -21.34
C GLY A 529 18.26 1.78 -21.79
N VAL A 530 17.53 0.68 -21.92
CA VAL A 530 16.09 0.65 -22.15
C VAL A 530 15.47 -0.35 -21.20
N ASP A 531 14.51 0.11 -20.42
CA ASP A 531 13.70 -0.70 -19.51
C ASP A 531 12.24 -0.62 -19.98
N LEU A 532 11.64 -1.77 -20.24
CA LEU A 532 10.20 -1.92 -20.51
C LEU A 532 9.56 -2.65 -19.35
N SER A 533 8.54 -2.07 -18.76
CA SER A 533 7.74 -2.73 -17.72
C SER A 533 6.29 -2.79 -18.16
N TYR A 534 5.71 -3.99 -18.12
CA TYR A 534 4.34 -4.22 -18.54
C TYR A 534 3.53 -4.94 -17.46
N THR A 535 2.46 -4.31 -17.04
CA THR A 535 1.45 -4.87 -16.12
C THR A 535 0.13 -5.01 -16.88
N PRO A 536 -0.19 -6.22 -17.40
CA PRO A 536 -1.44 -6.44 -18.12
C PRO A 536 -2.65 -6.12 -17.25
N GLY A 537 -3.73 -5.64 -17.85
CA GLY A 537 -4.96 -5.39 -17.11
C GLY A 537 -4.88 -4.34 -16.01
N GLN A 538 -3.86 -3.47 -16.00
CA GLN A 538 -3.69 -2.45 -14.96
C GLN A 538 -4.92 -1.56 -14.85
N ARG A 539 -5.51 -1.51 -13.66
CA ARG A 539 -6.66 -0.66 -13.33
C ARG A 539 -6.18 0.66 -12.74
N TYR A 540 -6.90 1.73 -12.98
CA TYR A 540 -6.54 3.06 -12.50
C TYR A 540 -7.76 3.96 -12.27
N VAL A 541 -7.56 5.05 -11.54
CA VAL A 541 -8.49 6.17 -11.38
C VAL A 541 -7.90 7.38 -12.13
N LEU A 542 -8.75 8.10 -12.86
CA LEU A 542 -8.42 9.39 -13.46
C LEU A 542 -9.13 10.50 -12.70
N LYS A 543 -8.37 11.43 -12.10
CA LYS A 543 -8.88 12.64 -11.45
C LYS A 543 -8.18 13.86 -12.06
N GLY A 544 -8.83 14.48 -13.04
CA GLY A 544 -8.22 15.54 -13.84
C GLY A 544 -6.91 15.09 -14.51
N PRO A 545 -5.80 15.80 -14.30
CA PRO A 545 -4.51 15.45 -14.88
C PRO A 545 -3.81 14.29 -14.13
N ARG A 546 -4.34 13.83 -13.02
CA ARG A 546 -3.73 12.76 -12.20
C ARG A 546 -4.27 11.39 -12.56
N LYS A 547 -3.36 10.46 -12.79
CA LYS A 547 -3.66 9.03 -12.91
C LYS A 547 -3.16 8.31 -11.66
N ILE A 548 -4.05 7.57 -10.99
CA ILE A 548 -3.75 6.79 -9.78
C ILE A 548 -3.88 5.32 -10.12
N VAL A 549 -2.79 4.57 -10.05
CA VAL A 549 -2.77 3.13 -10.36
C VAL A 549 -3.33 2.34 -9.18
N LEU A 550 -4.30 1.47 -9.44
CA LEU A 550 -4.93 0.60 -8.44
C LEU A 550 -4.29 -0.79 -8.37
N GLY A 551 -3.49 -1.17 -9.37
CA GLY A 551 -2.88 -2.48 -9.50
C GLY A 551 -3.52 -3.33 -10.61
N SER A 552 -3.18 -4.60 -10.63
CA SER A 552 -3.65 -5.57 -11.63
C SER A 552 -3.75 -6.95 -11.01
N ASP A 553 -4.56 -7.81 -11.61
CA ASP A 553 -4.61 -9.25 -11.29
C ASP A 553 -3.55 -10.07 -12.06
N TRP A 554 -2.69 -9.41 -12.81
CA TRP A 554 -1.62 -10.02 -13.59
C TRP A 554 -0.25 -9.67 -13.03
N PRO A 555 0.75 -10.54 -13.19
CA PRO A 555 2.15 -10.22 -12.88
C PRO A 555 2.64 -9.00 -13.65
N THR A 556 3.64 -8.35 -13.09
CA THR A 556 4.43 -7.33 -13.78
C THR A 556 5.63 -7.99 -14.46
N PHE A 557 5.77 -7.79 -15.74
CA PHE A 557 6.90 -8.25 -16.55
C PHE A 557 7.84 -7.08 -16.84
N THR A 558 9.13 -7.27 -16.65
CA THR A 558 10.13 -6.24 -16.93
C THR A 558 11.21 -6.81 -17.84
N PHE A 559 11.52 -6.09 -18.92
CA PHE A 559 12.65 -6.34 -19.78
C PHE A 559 13.62 -5.17 -19.65
N GLN A 560 14.89 -5.46 -19.45
CA GLN A 560 15.96 -4.48 -19.38
C GLN A 560 17.05 -4.84 -20.37
N ALA A 561 17.48 -3.85 -21.13
CA ALA A 561 18.63 -3.95 -22.03
C ALA A 561 19.58 -2.78 -21.76
N ARG A 562 20.86 -3.07 -21.60
CA ARG A 562 21.91 -2.07 -21.43
C ARG A 562 23.04 -2.37 -22.39
N GLN A 563 23.53 -1.34 -23.09
CA GLN A 563 24.59 -1.43 -24.05
C GLN A 563 25.74 -0.50 -23.71
N GLY A 564 26.91 -1.05 -23.50
CA GLY A 564 28.17 -0.30 -23.46
C GLY A 564 28.63 0.07 -24.85
N ILE A 565 28.96 1.33 -25.06
CA ILE A 565 29.38 1.87 -26.38
C ILE A 565 30.85 2.25 -26.30
N PRO A 566 31.74 1.41 -26.85
CA PRO A 566 33.19 1.71 -26.88
C PRO A 566 33.49 2.93 -27.75
N GLY A 567 34.44 3.74 -27.31
CA GLY A 567 34.91 4.94 -28.02
C GLY A 567 34.03 6.17 -27.81
N LEU A 568 32.73 6.04 -27.51
CA LEU A 568 31.86 7.19 -27.24
C LEU A 568 32.31 7.92 -25.95
N LEU A 569 32.69 9.19 -26.07
CA LEU A 569 33.23 10.00 -24.97
C LEU A 569 34.34 9.29 -24.15
N GLY A 570 35.16 8.50 -24.83
CA GLY A 570 36.23 7.71 -24.20
C GLY A 570 35.75 6.43 -23.52
N GLY A 571 34.54 5.95 -23.79
CA GLY A 571 33.99 4.71 -23.26
C GLY A 571 34.89 3.51 -23.53
N MET A 572 35.18 2.73 -22.49
CA MET A 572 36.08 1.55 -22.54
C MET A 572 35.35 0.23 -22.46
N VAL A 573 34.01 0.24 -22.28
CA VAL A 573 33.21 -0.96 -22.09
C VAL A 573 32.44 -1.33 -23.38
N ASN A 574 32.43 -2.62 -23.68
CA ASN A 574 31.73 -3.16 -24.84
C ASN A 574 31.01 -4.46 -24.42
N PHE A 575 29.77 -4.31 -23.97
CA PHE A 575 28.91 -5.45 -23.66
C PHE A 575 27.45 -5.06 -23.83
N THR A 576 26.60 -6.05 -24.06
CA THR A 576 25.14 -5.92 -23.92
C THR A 576 24.68 -6.74 -22.72
N SER A 577 23.98 -6.15 -21.81
CA SER A 577 23.31 -6.85 -20.71
C SER A 577 21.81 -6.94 -21.00
N LEU A 578 21.26 -8.15 -20.95
CA LEU A 578 19.84 -8.41 -21.11
C LEU A 578 19.30 -9.06 -19.85
N ARG A 579 18.14 -8.58 -19.37
CA ARG A 579 17.46 -9.13 -18.21
C ARG A 579 15.96 -9.18 -18.43
N LEU A 580 15.36 -10.29 -18.03
CA LEU A 580 13.91 -10.48 -17.92
C LEU A 580 13.57 -10.68 -16.46
N ASN A 581 12.47 -10.11 -16.01
CA ASN A 581 11.96 -10.27 -14.66
C ASN A 581 10.45 -10.36 -14.68
N ALA A 582 9.90 -11.22 -13.85
CA ALA A 582 8.47 -11.31 -13.61
C ALA A 582 8.22 -11.36 -12.10
N ASN A 583 7.32 -10.52 -11.59
CA ASN A 583 6.99 -10.50 -10.17
C ASN A 583 5.51 -10.29 -9.95
N ASP A 584 4.99 -10.84 -8.86
CA ASP A 584 3.60 -10.69 -8.48
C ASP A 584 3.44 -10.69 -6.96
N PHE A 585 2.40 -10.01 -6.53
CA PHE A 585 1.88 -10.03 -5.17
C PHE A 585 0.43 -10.45 -5.22
N ARG A 586 0.13 -11.64 -4.72
CA ARG A 586 -1.22 -12.18 -4.69
C ARG A 586 -1.73 -12.39 -3.29
N GLN A 587 -2.86 -11.79 -3.01
CA GLN A 587 -3.64 -12.11 -1.84
C GLN A 587 -4.66 -13.17 -2.23
N SER A 588 -4.46 -14.40 -1.77
CA SER A 588 -5.44 -15.47 -1.90
C SER A 588 -6.46 -15.31 -0.78
N ARG A 589 -7.74 -15.25 -1.14
CA ARG A 589 -8.84 -15.02 -0.19
C ARG A 589 -8.89 -16.02 0.97
N PHE A 590 -8.30 -17.20 0.83
CA PHE A 590 -8.38 -18.27 1.83
C PHE A 590 -7.01 -18.70 2.34
N TRP A 591 -5.98 -18.70 1.49
CA TRP A 591 -4.68 -19.28 1.81
C TRP A 591 -3.66 -18.26 2.30
N GLY A 592 -4.01 -16.96 2.23
CA GLY A 592 -3.09 -15.91 2.64
C GLY A 592 -2.43 -15.17 1.48
N THR A 593 -1.20 -14.73 1.67
CA THR A 593 -0.53 -13.82 0.75
C THR A 593 0.74 -14.43 0.19
N THR A 594 0.88 -14.43 -1.12
CA THR A 594 2.07 -14.93 -1.83
C THR A 594 2.78 -13.77 -2.54
N HIS A 595 4.08 -13.67 -2.33
CA HIS A 595 4.97 -12.85 -3.15
C HIS A 595 5.96 -13.74 -3.89
N TRP A 596 6.18 -13.48 -5.14
CA TRP A 596 7.21 -14.17 -5.89
C TRP A 596 7.90 -13.24 -6.90
N ASN A 597 9.12 -13.60 -7.25
CA ASN A 597 9.96 -12.87 -8.18
C ASN A 597 10.83 -13.87 -8.95
N LEU A 598 10.76 -13.83 -10.27
CA LEU A 598 11.55 -14.65 -11.18
C LEU A 598 12.40 -13.73 -12.02
N GLY A 599 13.68 -14.05 -12.17
CA GLY A 599 14.60 -13.29 -12.98
C GLY A 599 15.49 -14.21 -13.82
N ALA A 600 15.83 -13.75 -15.01
CA ALA A 600 16.83 -14.38 -15.85
C ALA A 600 17.58 -13.31 -16.63
N GLY A 601 18.82 -13.54 -16.93
CA GLY A 601 19.58 -12.61 -17.72
C GLY A 601 20.91 -13.16 -18.22
N THR A 602 21.55 -12.36 -19.06
CA THR A 602 22.84 -12.69 -19.64
C THR A 602 23.60 -11.43 -20.03
N PHE A 603 24.89 -11.59 -20.17
CA PHE A 603 25.75 -10.62 -20.85
C PHE A 603 26.21 -11.18 -22.20
N LEU A 604 26.26 -10.32 -23.19
CA LEU A 604 26.80 -10.58 -24.52
C LEU A 604 28.01 -9.68 -24.69
N ALA A 605 29.17 -10.29 -24.79
CA ALA A 605 30.43 -9.62 -25.04
C ALA A 605 31.35 -10.54 -25.87
N LYS A 606 32.36 -10.01 -26.52
CA LYS A 606 33.34 -10.80 -27.22
C LYS A 606 34.05 -11.79 -26.29
N GLU A 607 34.41 -11.29 -25.10
CA GLU A 607 34.96 -12.07 -23.98
C GLU A 607 34.26 -11.66 -22.68
N LEU A 608 33.51 -12.57 -22.07
CA LEU A 608 32.76 -12.30 -20.83
C LEU A 608 33.66 -11.94 -19.65
N ASP A 609 34.85 -12.55 -19.60
CA ASP A 609 35.84 -12.29 -18.57
C ASP A 609 36.50 -10.91 -18.67
N SER A 610 36.32 -10.21 -19.81
CA SER A 610 36.76 -8.81 -19.96
C SER A 610 35.81 -7.80 -19.34
N ILE A 611 34.59 -8.21 -18.98
CA ILE A 611 33.61 -7.35 -18.30
C ILE A 611 34.13 -7.09 -16.87
N ARG A 612 34.24 -5.82 -16.51
CA ARG A 612 34.72 -5.44 -15.18
C ARG A 612 33.71 -5.85 -14.12
N PHE A 613 34.22 -6.34 -12.98
CA PHE A 613 33.36 -6.87 -11.91
C PHE A 613 32.30 -5.87 -11.42
N ILE A 614 32.59 -4.55 -11.46
CA ILE A 614 31.63 -3.49 -11.09
C ILE A 614 30.38 -3.50 -12.00
N GLU A 615 30.51 -3.97 -13.22
CA GLU A 615 29.41 -4.06 -14.21
C GLU A 615 28.68 -5.41 -14.17
N HIS A 616 29.15 -6.36 -13.36
CA HIS A 616 28.52 -7.66 -13.20
C HIS A 616 27.11 -7.54 -12.61
N ARG A 617 26.31 -8.58 -12.77
CA ARG A 617 25.08 -8.75 -11.99
C ARG A 617 25.45 -9.21 -10.58
N PHE A 618 25.00 -8.50 -9.59
CA PHE A 618 25.13 -8.85 -8.18
C PHE A 618 23.83 -9.47 -7.66
N PHE A 619 23.94 -10.55 -6.88
CA PHE A 619 22.84 -11.20 -6.19
C PHE A 619 22.97 -10.91 -4.72
N ARG A 620 21.88 -10.47 -4.14
CA ARG A 620 21.86 -10.04 -2.74
C ARG A 620 21.92 -11.25 -1.81
N GLY A 621 22.89 -11.24 -0.90
CA GLY A 621 22.89 -12.04 0.30
C GLY A 621 22.06 -11.43 1.42
N SER A 622 22.10 -12.00 2.59
CA SER A 622 21.35 -11.58 3.75
C SER A 622 22.22 -11.49 5.00
N ASP A 623 21.86 -10.64 5.92
CA ASP A 623 22.52 -10.56 7.23
C ASP A 623 22.46 -11.93 7.95
N GLN A 624 23.44 -12.20 8.81
CA GLN A 624 23.51 -13.48 9.54
C GLN A 624 22.32 -13.68 10.48
N LEU A 625 21.85 -12.61 11.14
CA LEU A 625 20.78 -12.66 12.14
C LEU A 625 19.44 -12.15 11.62
N LEU A 626 19.45 -11.24 10.64
CA LEU A 626 18.22 -10.60 10.16
C LEU A 626 17.78 -11.20 8.83
N LEU A 627 16.46 -11.41 8.70
CA LEU A 627 15.85 -11.75 7.42
C LEU A 627 15.87 -10.51 6.52
N SER A 628 16.57 -10.61 5.40
CA SER A 628 16.53 -9.57 4.37
C SER A 628 15.32 -9.75 3.48
N ASN A 629 15.06 -8.77 2.58
CA ASN A 629 13.92 -8.85 1.67
C ASN A 629 13.79 -10.21 0.98
N PRO A 630 12.78 -11.02 1.30
CA PRO A 630 12.68 -12.42 0.85
C PRO A 630 12.36 -12.57 -0.64
N THR A 631 12.02 -11.48 -1.34
CA THR A 631 11.73 -11.51 -2.79
C THR A 631 12.91 -11.07 -3.65
N THR A 632 14.02 -10.68 -3.03
CA THR A 632 15.21 -10.18 -3.75
C THR A 632 16.53 -10.64 -3.15
N SER A 633 16.50 -11.37 -2.04
CA SER A 633 17.71 -11.78 -1.31
C SER A 633 17.70 -13.27 -1.00
N LEU A 634 18.86 -13.89 -1.12
CA LEU A 634 19.12 -15.26 -0.69
C LEU A 634 19.48 -15.24 0.80
N GLN A 635 18.67 -15.91 1.61
CA GLN A 635 18.74 -15.80 3.07
C GLN A 635 19.92 -16.57 3.68
N ALA A 636 20.38 -17.61 3.02
CA ALA A 636 21.52 -18.40 3.47
C ALA A 636 22.87 -17.89 2.93
N LEU A 637 22.85 -16.98 1.97
CA LEU A 637 24.06 -16.43 1.37
C LEU A 637 24.58 -15.25 2.21
N ASP A 638 25.76 -15.35 2.82
CA ASP A 638 26.34 -14.32 3.69
C ASP A 638 26.90 -13.11 2.93
N SER A 639 27.38 -13.37 1.72
CA SER A 639 27.97 -12.36 0.87
C SER A 639 27.19 -12.23 -0.43
N THR A 640 27.45 -11.17 -1.15
CA THR A 640 26.92 -11.04 -2.49
C THR A 640 27.70 -11.89 -3.46
N TYR A 641 26.97 -12.64 -4.28
CA TYR A 641 27.56 -13.29 -5.45
C TYR A 641 27.42 -12.38 -6.67
N HIS A 642 28.39 -12.37 -7.57
CA HIS A 642 28.32 -11.59 -8.79
C HIS A 642 28.76 -12.38 -10.01
N THR A 643 28.17 -12.10 -11.17
CA THR A 643 28.51 -12.80 -12.41
C THR A 643 28.27 -11.94 -13.64
N ALA A 644 29.05 -12.23 -14.70
CA ALA A 644 28.77 -11.82 -16.07
C ALA A 644 28.22 -12.98 -16.93
N ARG A 645 28.06 -14.18 -16.36
CA ARG A 645 27.54 -15.37 -17.04
C ARG A 645 26.02 -15.39 -17.07
N PRO A 646 25.37 -16.18 -17.94
CA PRO A 646 23.93 -16.35 -17.90
C PRO A 646 23.45 -16.89 -16.56
N TRP A 647 22.33 -16.34 -16.05
CA TRP A 647 21.77 -16.71 -14.75
C TRP A 647 20.25 -16.83 -14.78
N VAL A 648 19.74 -17.57 -13.80
CA VAL A 648 18.32 -17.62 -13.44
C VAL A 648 18.22 -17.48 -11.92
N GLU A 649 17.31 -16.64 -11.46
CA GLU A 649 17.00 -16.42 -10.04
C GLU A 649 15.51 -16.55 -9.80
N ALA A 650 15.13 -17.13 -8.65
CA ALA A 650 13.74 -17.23 -8.25
C ALA A 650 13.62 -17.02 -6.74
N TYR A 651 12.57 -16.34 -6.31
CA TYR A 651 12.26 -16.06 -4.94
C TYR A 651 10.77 -16.20 -4.73
N ALA A 652 10.36 -16.76 -3.58
CA ALA A 652 8.97 -16.82 -3.19
C ALA A 652 8.83 -16.79 -1.68
N ILE A 653 7.77 -16.15 -1.19
CA ILE A 653 7.35 -16.20 0.20
C ILE A 653 5.82 -16.24 0.26
N HIS A 654 5.31 -17.11 1.13
CA HIS A 654 3.89 -17.28 1.38
C HIS A 654 3.59 -17.13 2.85
N HIS A 655 2.65 -16.25 3.18
CA HIS A 655 2.10 -16.06 4.51
C HIS A 655 0.73 -16.68 4.55
N PHE A 656 0.54 -17.69 5.41
CA PHE A 656 -0.75 -18.41 5.52
C PHE A 656 -1.83 -17.61 6.25
N ASP A 657 -1.54 -16.37 6.60
CA ASP A 657 -2.37 -15.57 7.48
C ASP A 657 -2.73 -16.40 8.73
N ARG A 658 -3.90 -16.24 9.29
CA ARG A 658 -4.32 -17.00 10.48
C ARG A 658 -5.05 -18.31 10.16
N SER A 659 -5.24 -18.63 8.90
CA SER A 659 -6.12 -19.72 8.45
C SER A 659 -5.72 -21.12 8.94
N LEU A 660 -4.43 -21.35 9.19
CA LEU A 660 -3.93 -22.64 9.64
C LEU A 660 -3.94 -22.78 11.17
N LEU A 661 -3.38 -21.82 11.88
CA LEU A 661 -3.14 -21.93 13.33
C LEU A 661 -4.35 -21.58 14.17
N ASP A 662 -5.28 -20.77 13.66
CA ASP A 662 -6.52 -20.44 14.37
C ASP A 662 -7.45 -21.65 14.61
N ARG A 663 -7.21 -22.75 13.91
CA ARG A 663 -7.91 -24.02 14.13
C ARG A 663 -7.44 -24.77 15.39
N ILE A 664 -6.27 -24.43 15.92
CA ILE A 664 -5.70 -25.06 17.12
C ILE A 664 -6.02 -24.17 18.33
N PRO A 665 -6.86 -24.62 19.30
CA PRO A 665 -7.42 -23.77 20.35
C PRO A 665 -6.38 -23.03 21.20
N LEU A 666 -5.26 -23.64 21.54
CA LEU A 666 -4.20 -23.03 22.35
C LEU A 666 -3.33 -22.07 21.52
N VAL A 667 -3.04 -22.43 20.26
CA VAL A 667 -2.14 -21.66 19.40
C VAL A 667 -2.80 -20.40 18.86
N ARG A 668 -4.12 -20.41 18.64
CA ARG A 668 -4.87 -19.24 18.17
C ARG A 668 -4.75 -18.01 19.09
N ALA A 669 -4.58 -18.25 20.40
CA ALA A 669 -4.40 -17.16 21.38
C ALA A 669 -3.08 -16.41 21.19
N LEU A 670 -2.10 -17.01 20.55
CA LEU A 670 -0.79 -16.42 20.27
C LEU A 670 -0.78 -15.56 19.02
N HIS A 671 -1.84 -15.57 18.19
CA HIS A 671 -1.97 -14.77 16.96
C HIS A 671 -0.81 -14.95 15.96
N LEU A 672 -0.20 -16.12 15.93
CA LEU A 672 0.94 -16.44 15.09
C LEU A 672 0.52 -16.68 13.63
N VAL A 673 1.32 -16.19 12.71
CA VAL A 673 1.17 -16.36 11.26
C VAL A 673 2.28 -17.28 10.77
N PRO A 674 1.97 -18.48 10.26
CA PRO A 674 2.96 -19.32 9.63
C PRO A 674 3.40 -18.75 8.29
N VAL A 675 4.68 -18.92 8.00
CA VAL A 675 5.30 -18.44 6.76
C VAL A 675 6.18 -19.56 6.19
N VAL A 676 6.17 -19.68 4.88
CA VAL A 676 7.08 -20.54 4.12
C VAL A 676 7.63 -19.75 2.93
N GLY A 677 8.88 -19.95 2.62
CA GLY A 677 9.48 -19.31 1.46
C GLY A 677 10.72 -20.02 0.98
N GLY A 678 11.34 -19.50 -0.05
CA GLY A 678 12.58 -20.01 -0.58
C GLY A 678 13.15 -19.14 -1.69
N GLY A 679 14.38 -19.45 -2.04
CA GLY A 679 15.10 -18.79 -3.11
C GLY A 679 16.01 -19.76 -3.86
N MET A 680 16.27 -19.46 -5.11
CA MET A 680 17.27 -20.19 -5.88
C MET A 680 18.05 -19.27 -6.80
N LEU A 681 19.31 -19.61 -7.05
CA LEU A 681 20.18 -19.00 -8.00
C LEU A 681 20.92 -20.11 -8.79
N TYR A 682 20.80 -20.03 -10.09
CA TYR A 682 21.58 -20.85 -11.01
C TYR A 682 22.40 -19.94 -11.94
N VAL A 683 23.71 -20.20 -12.02
CA VAL A 683 24.61 -19.51 -12.94
C VAL A 683 25.19 -20.54 -13.90
N ALA A 684 24.86 -20.40 -15.17
CA ALA A 684 25.37 -21.27 -16.23
C ALA A 684 26.90 -21.15 -16.35
N GLU A 685 27.54 -22.17 -16.92
CA GLU A 685 29.00 -22.25 -17.15
C GLU A 685 29.84 -22.28 -15.87
N ALA A 686 29.52 -21.46 -14.87
CA ALA A 686 30.16 -21.49 -13.55
C ALA A 686 29.70 -22.70 -12.72
N LYS A 687 28.63 -23.42 -13.16
CA LYS A 687 28.00 -24.54 -12.45
C LYS A 687 27.65 -24.21 -11.00
N VAL A 688 27.39 -22.94 -10.71
CA VAL A 688 26.95 -22.50 -9.38
C VAL A 688 25.45 -22.71 -9.30
N PHE A 689 25.06 -23.51 -8.35
CA PHE A 689 23.65 -23.67 -7.97
C PHE A 689 23.53 -23.46 -6.46
N HIS A 690 22.59 -22.59 -6.09
CA HIS A 690 22.22 -22.37 -4.71
C HIS A 690 20.72 -22.44 -4.59
N ALA A 691 20.22 -23.23 -3.67
CA ALA A 691 18.80 -23.31 -3.34
C ALA A 691 18.61 -23.29 -1.84
N GLU A 692 17.58 -22.58 -1.41
CA GLU A 692 17.22 -22.47 -0.01
C GLU A 692 15.70 -22.52 0.18
N VAL A 693 15.29 -23.09 1.30
CA VAL A 693 13.90 -23.10 1.76
C VAL A 693 13.88 -22.64 3.20
N TYR A 694 12.87 -21.90 3.59
CA TYR A 694 12.71 -21.47 4.97
C TYR A 694 11.25 -21.54 5.42
N GLY A 695 11.09 -21.79 6.72
CA GLY A 695 9.81 -21.72 7.41
C GLY A 695 9.94 -20.88 8.66
N GLY A 696 8.88 -20.20 9.04
CA GLY A 696 8.88 -19.33 10.19
C GLY A 696 7.51 -19.07 10.77
N LEU A 697 7.51 -18.38 11.90
CA LEU A 697 6.33 -17.89 12.57
C LEU A 697 6.47 -16.38 12.78
N GLU A 698 5.45 -15.65 12.46
CA GLU A 698 5.38 -14.19 12.62
C GLU A 698 4.30 -13.82 13.61
N LEU A 699 4.57 -12.79 14.42
CA LEU A 699 3.63 -12.19 15.35
C LEU A 699 3.31 -10.78 14.88
N PRO A 700 2.14 -10.54 14.27
CA PRO A 700 1.69 -9.19 13.95
C PRO A 700 1.22 -8.48 15.23
N PHE A 701 1.63 -7.22 15.37
CA PHE A 701 1.22 -6.35 16.48
C PHE A 701 1.10 -4.90 16.00
N ARG A 702 0.56 -4.03 16.82
CA ARG A 702 0.47 -2.60 16.56
C ARG A 702 1.25 -1.86 17.63
N LEU A 703 2.19 -1.04 17.19
CA LEU A 703 2.93 -0.11 18.03
C LEU A 703 2.51 1.30 17.63
N TRP A 704 1.82 2.02 18.52
CA TRP A 704 1.09 3.25 18.21
C TRP A 704 0.13 3.03 17.03
N ASP A 705 0.26 3.80 15.95
CA ASP A 705 -0.55 3.65 14.73
C ASP A 705 0.09 2.78 13.65
N GLN A 706 1.32 2.31 13.87
CA GLN A 706 2.06 1.49 12.93
C GLN A 706 1.78 0.00 13.17
N ARG A 707 1.30 -0.71 12.15
CA ARG A 707 1.27 -2.18 12.17
C ARG A 707 2.67 -2.70 11.87
N MET A 708 3.12 -3.61 12.71
CA MET A 708 4.41 -4.26 12.63
C MET A 708 4.23 -5.77 12.79
N ARG A 709 5.20 -6.52 12.35
CA ARG A 709 5.33 -7.93 12.67
C ARG A 709 6.78 -8.26 12.97
N VAL A 710 6.98 -9.13 13.94
CA VAL A 710 8.26 -9.75 14.22
C VAL A 710 8.16 -11.24 13.91
N GLY A 711 9.20 -11.81 13.36
CA GLY A 711 9.22 -13.21 12.95
C GLY A 711 10.52 -13.90 13.32
N ALA A 712 10.43 -15.21 13.50
CA ALA A 712 11.58 -16.09 13.63
C ALA A 712 11.51 -17.17 12.54
N TYR A 713 12.61 -17.37 11.84
CA TYR A 713 12.68 -18.21 10.65
C TYR A 713 13.84 -19.17 10.75
N ARG A 714 13.61 -20.39 10.30
CA ARG A 714 14.65 -21.38 10.09
C ARG A 714 14.84 -21.57 8.58
N ILE A 715 16.08 -21.37 8.13
CA ILE A 715 16.48 -21.47 6.73
C ILE A 715 17.30 -22.76 6.56
N TRP A 716 16.97 -23.54 5.54
CA TRP A 716 17.73 -24.71 5.09
C TRP A 716 18.24 -24.42 3.69
N THR A 717 19.46 -24.83 3.42
CA THR A 717 20.09 -24.68 2.12
C THR A 717 20.66 -26.02 1.64
N ASP A 718 20.81 -26.16 0.36
CA ASP A 718 21.54 -27.25 -0.24
C ASP A 718 23.00 -27.23 0.26
N GLN A 719 23.57 -28.37 0.52
CA GLN A 719 24.95 -28.49 1.01
C GLN A 719 25.99 -28.39 -0.14
N GLY A 720 25.58 -28.01 -1.33
CA GLY A 720 26.44 -27.90 -2.51
C GLY A 720 27.51 -26.80 -2.42
N ASN A 721 27.35 -25.84 -1.52
CA ASN A 721 28.35 -24.81 -1.25
C ASN A 721 28.91 -25.00 0.17
N PRO A 722 30.13 -25.48 0.35
CA PRO A 722 30.73 -25.74 1.67
C PRO A 722 30.95 -24.47 2.52
N GLN A 723 30.83 -23.28 1.92
CA GLN A 723 30.93 -22.01 2.63
C GLN A 723 29.62 -21.56 3.28
N VAL A 724 28.51 -22.23 2.98
CA VAL A 724 27.19 -21.87 3.49
C VAL A 724 26.74 -22.92 4.52
N PRO A 725 26.43 -22.53 5.78
CA PRO A 725 25.88 -23.47 6.76
C PRO A 725 24.58 -24.12 6.27
N GLY A 726 24.42 -25.41 6.50
CA GLY A 726 23.24 -26.18 6.07
C GLY A 726 21.91 -25.72 6.69
N PHE A 727 21.95 -24.92 7.77
CA PHE A 727 20.77 -24.23 8.32
C PHE A 727 21.15 -22.96 9.08
N ARG A 728 20.18 -22.01 9.19
CA ARG A 728 20.32 -20.78 9.98
C ARG A 728 19.03 -20.43 10.67
N LEU A 729 19.13 -19.72 11.79
CA LEU A 729 18.02 -19.07 12.46
C LEU A 729 18.12 -17.57 12.22
N LYS A 730 17.00 -16.96 11.80
CA LYS A 730 16.92 -15.52 11.54
C LYS A 730 15.72 -14.88 12.20
N LEU A 731 15.85 -13.60 12.52
CA LEU A 731 14.78 -12.75 13.00
C LEU A 731 14.35 -11.80 11.89
N GLY A 732 13.08 -11.50 11.79
CA GLY A 732 12.54 -10.52 10.86
C GLY A 732 11.73 -9.46 11.59
N VAL A 733 11.78 -8.23 11.09
CA VAL A 733 10.93 -7.14 11.53
C VAL A 733 10.43 -6.42 10.29
N ASP A 734 9.10 -6.42 10.11
CA ASP A 734 8.47 -5.78 8.96
C ASP A 734 7.46 -4.73 9.39
N PHE A 735 7.28 -3.74 8.53
CA PHE A 735 6.33 -2.66 8.70
C PHE A 735 5.24 -2.75 7.64
N TYR A 736 4.00 -2.55 8.05
CA TYR A 736 2.90 -2.50 7.09
C TYR A 736 2.82 -1.11 6.46
N ASP A 737 2.98 -1.07 5.13
CA ASP A 737 2.77 0.14 4.35
C ASP A 737 1.27 0.33 4.09
N SER A 738 0.65 1.19 4.86
CA SER A 738 -0.77 1.49 4.74
C SER A 738 -1.14 2.24 3.46
N TYR A 739 -0.17 2.86 2.78
CA TYR A 739 -0.38 3.51 1.49
C TYR A 739 -0.46 2.50 0.35
N ARG A 740 0.42 1.49 0.41
CA ARG A 740 0.47 0.42 -0.59
C ARG A 740 -0.45 -0.75 -0.25
N GLY A 741 -0.98 -0.81 0.98
CA GLY A 741 -1.79 -1.91 1.46
C GLY A 741 -1.03 -3.24 1.55
N ARG A 742 0.27 -3.22 1.83
CA ARG A 742 1.12 -4.41 1.90
C ARG A 742 2.24 -4.28 2.92
N TRP A 743 2.80 -5.41 3.30
CA TRP A 743 4.00 -5.43 4.13
C TRP A 743 5.24 -5.02 3.32
N ASN A 744 6.09 -4.19 3.93
CA ASN A 744 7.42 -3.89 3.41
C ASN A 744 8.40 -4.91 4.01
N TYR A 745 9.25 -5.43 3.13
CA TYR A 745 10.35 -6.30 3.53
C TYR A 745 11.68 -5.55 3.50
#